data_ac21a3c48650c2e65a9bb849a3b4c0f1
#
_entry.id   ac21a3c48650c2e65a9bb849a3b4c0f1
#
_cell.length_a   1.000
_cell.length_b   1.000
_cell.length_c   1.000
_cell.angle_alpha   90.00
_cell.angle_beta   90.00
_cell.angle_gamma   90.00
#
_symmetry.space_group_name_H-M   'P 1'
#
loop_
_entity.id
_entity.type
_entity.pdbx_description
1 polymer ?
#
loop_
_entity_poly.entity_id
_entity_poly.type
_entity_poly.pdbx_seq_one_letter_code
_entity_poly.pdbx_strand_id
1 'polypeptide(L)'
;MTVATIGVRAGTLGVLASLLTSAAGAQQPTFTPDHADGIYKLGERIGWTATLPQGATAKGAYTYTIRRFGVDSIGSGTLSFANGRARIETSLPEPAMLVVEVKPPAGVTDFGNQSTGGKGRIRLGAAVEPTKLVASEPKPTDFDAFWAEKLRRLAAVPVNAVVKSGESDRPAVEWSTIRLDNIDSSHVYGQLARPAGDGKFPAVLQLQWASPPYPLQKSWVTSLAAEGYLALNIEPHDVPADMPQAFYDALPAIIKRYNTIGTLSRDESYFLRMYLGAYRAVEYLASRPDWDGRTIVVMGTSMGGQQSFVAAGLNPRVTHLIVNVPAGADVTAPLHRRWASYPNWNVSNPRVLETARYFDPANFASHISARSLVGLGFIDDVSAPAGVWSVFNQITGPKEVVPMPDSPHNHLATAAQQRPIVKRTAEWLDAIVHGRDPFAPAPAPRVIFFDDFTGGTLDRSKWTVRTTGRTVNEEQQAYVDDTATIRVVKGPQAGGTNGALLIRGRSRPGHVTPEGNRFDFVSGRMDSRGKVEFTYGTAAARMRLPAGTGLWPAFWLLGAGRWPDVGEIDVMENVGDSSWVSAAVHGPGYSGDTPLVKRDTFPAGQDITGWHVYAVDWRPDAMVFRVDDREIYRVTKAMVAPYGRWAFDNPKFLIVNLALGGGYPRGVNGTKAPYVGLPGSTVQLIQHDGASVLVDWIRVTQEDVR
;
A
#
# COMPACT_ATOMS: atom_id res chain seq x y z
N MET A 1 48.97 20.20 -29.21
CA MET A 1 49.73 21.10 -28.33
C MET A 1 48.76 21.42 -27.17
N THR A 2 48.90 21.11 -26.02
CA THR A 2 49.80 20.84 -24.95
C THR A 2 48.99 20.09 -23.89
N VAL A 3 49.49 18.94 -23.50
CA VAL A 3 48.99 18.11 -22.41
C VAL A 3 49.38 18.79 -21.08
N ALA A 4 48.45 18.92 -20.15
CA ALA A 4 48.74 19.26 -18.77
C ALA A 4 48.31 18.10 -17.84
N THR A 5 49.29 17.38 -17.39
CA THR A 5 49.22 16.36 -16.35
C THR A 5 49.06 17.03 -14.99
N ILE A 6 48.05 16.64 -14.21
CA ILE A 6 47.93 17.03 -12.79
C ILE A 6 48.06 15.77 -11.96
N GLY A 7 49.11 15.78 -11.15
CA GLY A 7 49.52 14.68 -10.28
C GLY A 7 48.58 14.46 -9.09
N VAL A 8 48.32 13.21 -8.80
CA VAL A 8 47.60 12.74 -7.61
C VAL A 8 48.56 12.78 -6.42
N ARG A 9 48.30 13.65 -5.44
CA ARG A 9 48.93 13.55 -4.11
C ARG A 9 48.04 12.63 -3.22
N ALA A 10 48.66 11.55 -2.78
CA ALA A 10 48.12 10.69 -1.74
C ALA A 10 48.06 11.48 -0.42
N GLY A 11 46.86 11.77 0.03
CA GLY A 11 46.59 12.30 1.37
C GLY A 11 46.10 11.16 2.26
N THR A 12 46.91 10.80 3.27
CA THR A 12 46.56 9.92 4.38
C THR A 12 45.34 10.50 5.13
N LEU A 13 44.14 9.95 4.92
CA LEU A 13 42.99 10.21 5.79
C LEU A 13 43.08 9.31 7.02
N GLY A 14 43.33 9.92 8.14
CA GLY A 14 43.18 9.32 9.45
C GLY A 14 41.73 8.92 9.67
N VAL A 15 41.47 7.67 9.95
CA VAL A 15 40.18 7.17 10.41
C VAL A 15 39.93 7.70 11.82
N LEU A 16 39.21 8.79 11.94
CA LEU A 16 38.52 9.11 13.19
C LEU A 16 37.37 8.10 13.33
N ALA A 17 37.55 7.13 14.21
CA ALA A 17 36.46 6.34 14.76
C ALA A 17 35.54 7.27 15.56
N SER A 18 34.57 7.87 14.90
CA SER A 18 33.43 8.47 15.60
C SER A 18 32.63 7.32 16.19
N LEU A 19 32.77 7.13 17.50
CA LEU A 19 31.79 6.44 18.32
C LEU A 19 30.44 7.14 18.07
N LEU A 20 29.66 6.58 17.12
CA LEU A 20 28.23 6.83 17.04
C LEU A 20 27.63 6.24 18.31
N THR A 21 27.57 7.05 19.36
CA THR A 21 26.57 6.85 20.38
C THR A 21 25.24 6.83 19.63
N SER A 22 24.63 5.65 19.51
CA SER A 22 23.23 5.53 19.13
C SER A 22 22.45 6.45 20.08
N ALA A 23 22.06 7.62 19.57
CA ALA A 23 21.06 8.41 20.25
C ALA A 23 19.85 7.48 20.39
N ALA A 24 19.57 7.03 21.62
CA ALA A 24 18.36 6.29 21.92
C ALA A 24 17.22 7.17 21.47
N GLY A 25 16.63 6.87 20.32
CA GLY A 25 15.46 7.54 19.81
C GLY A 25 14.44 7.58 20.93
N ALA A 26 13.86 8.75 21.21
CA ALA A 26 12.89 8.90 22.26
C ALA A 26 11.74 7.92 21.99
N GLN A 27 11.65 6.87 22.80
CA GLN A 27 10.72 5.77 22.63
C GLN A 27 9.33 6.29 23.00
N GLN A 28 8.53 6.57 21.95
CA GLN A 28 7.18 7.11 22.08
C GLN A 28 6.18 5.99 22.43
N PRO A 29 5.13 6.29 23.23
CA PRO A 29 4.05 5.34 23.42
C PRO A 29 3.30 5.09 22.10
N THR A 30 2.94 3.85 21.81
CA THR A 30 1.97 3.48 20.78
C THR A 30 0.56 3.55 21.36
N PHE A 31 -0.43 3.89 20.53
CA PHE A 31 -1.83 4.00 20.95
C PHE A 31 -2.66 2.96 20.18
N THR A 32 -3.37 2.11 20.91
CA THR A 32 -4.26 1.10 20.36
C THR A 32 -5.69 1.41 20.77
N PRO A 33 -6.64 1.62 19.84
CA PRO A 33 -8.05 1.80 20.17
C PRO A 33 -8.66 0.48 20.66
N ASP A 34 -9.74 0.55 21.45
CA ASP A 34 -10.46 -0.63 21.90
C ASP A 34 -11.20 -1.33 20.74
N HIS A 35 -11.70 -0.56 19.77
CA HIS A 35 -12.25 -1.04 18.50
C HIS A 35 -11.31 -0.71 17.35
N ALA A 36 -10.95 -1.69 16.56
CA ALA A 36 -10.01 -1.51 15.43
C ALA A 36 -10.54 -0.58 14.34
N ASP A 37 -11.87 -0.53 14.13
CA ASP A 37 -12.56 0.37 13.23
C ASP A 37 -12.84 1.76 13.84
N GLY A 38 -12.59 1.94 15.13
CA GLY A 38 -12.82 3.17 15.86
C GLY A 38 -14.31 3.56 16.02
N ILE A 39 -15.25 2.63 15.79
CA ILE A 39 -16.71 2.90 15.83
C ILE A 39 -17.31 2.34 17.12
N TYR A 40 -18.10 3.15 17.80
CA TYR A 40 -18.69 2.86 19.11
C TYR A 40 -20.20 3.15 19.12
N LYS A 41 -20.93 2.53 20.05
CA LYS A 41 -22.35 2.79 20.29
C LYS A 41 -22.54 3.95 21.28
N LEU A 42 -23.77 4.46 21.37
CA LEU A 42 -24.13 5.49 22.36
C LEU A 42 -23.90 4.96 23.78
N GLY A 43 -23.24 5.76 24.62
CA GLY A 43 -22.94 5.44 26.00
C GLY A 43 -21.85 4.36 26.19
N GLU A 44 -21.35 3.77 25.12
CA GLU A 44 -20.27 2.82 25.19
C GLU A 44 -18.96 3.50 25.64
N ARG A 45 -18.12 2.77 26.34
CA ARG A 45 -16.78 3.22 26.72
C ARG A 45 -15.86 3.26 25.52
N ILE A 46 -15.40 4.44 25.16
CA ILE A 46 -14.45 4.70 24.09
C ILE A 46 -13.07 4.79 24.71
N GLY A 47 -12.11 3.98 24.25
CA GLY A 47 -10.80 3.95 24.89
C GLY A 47 -9.63 3.73 23.95
N TRP A 48 -8.47 4.21 24.40
CA TRP A 48 -7.16 3.95 23.80
C TRP A 48 -6.17 3.52 24.87
N THR A 49 -5.44 2.45 24.62
CA THR A 49 -4.30 2.03 25.45
C THR A 49 -3.02 2.63 24.87
N ALA A 50 -2.37 3.49 25.66
CA ALA A 50 -1.02 3.95 25.40
C ALA A 50 -0.02 2.93 25.98
N THR A 51 0.90 2.42 25.16
CA THR A 51 1.91 1.43 25.59
C THR A 51 3.31 1.96 25.28
N LEU A 52 4.15 2.05 26.29
CA LEU A 52 5.58 2.35 26.13
C LEU A 52 6.31 1.11 25.61
N PRO A 53 7.37 1.27 24.81
CA PRO A 53 8.27 0.17 24.46
C PRO A 53 8.82 -0.55 25.68
N GLN A 54 9.16 -1.83 25.53
CA GLN A 54 9.66 -2.65 26.63
C GLN A 54 10.91 -2.02 27.27
N GLY A 55 10.92 -1.87 28.59
CA GLY A 55 12.03 -1.28 29.35
C GLY A 55 12.10 0.26 29.27
N ALA A 56 11.18 0.91 28.57
CA ALA A 56 11.14 2.38 28.51
C ALA A 56 10.36 2.97 29.68
N THR A 57 10.79 4.19 30.09
CA THR A 57 10.06 5.05 31.02
C THR A 57 9.62 6.31 30.30
N ALA A 58 8.46 6.86 30.67
CA ALA A 58 7.97 8.10 30.08
C ALA A 58 8.92 9.26 30.45
N LYS A 59 9.48 9.92 29.43
CA LYS A 59 10.32 11.11 29.62
C LYS A 59 9.46 12.38 29.74
N GLY A 60 8.78 12.55 30.89
CA GLY A 60 7.90 13.68 31.13
C GLY A 60 6.42 13.41 30.93
N ALA A 61 5.59 14.44 31.08
CA ALA A 61 4.13 14.32 31.05
C ALA A 61 3.57 14.38 29.62
N TYR A 62 2.82 13.36 29.24
CA TYR A 62 1.96 13.37 28.05
C TYR A 62 0.59 13.89 28.48
N THR A 63 0.17 15.04 27.96
CA THR A 63 -1.18 15.58 28.21
C THR A 63 -2.08 15.30 27.02
N TYR A 64 -3.39 15.15 27.27
CA TYR A 64 -4.34 14.94 26.19
C TYR A 64 -5.58 15.81 26.35
N THR A 65 -6.22 16.12 25.22
CA THR A 65 -7.52 16.81 25.15
C THR A 65 -8.44 16.02 24.23
N ILE A 66 -9.63 15.69 24.69
CA ILE A 66 -10.68 15.03 23.90
C ILE A 66 -11.60 16.12 23.34
N ARG A 67 -11.76 16.11 22.01
CA ARG A 67 -12.60 17.07 21.30
C ARG A 67 -13.74 16.40 20.58
N ARG A 68 -14.95 16.90 20.78
CA ARG A 68 -16.12 16.55 20.00
C ARG A 68 -16.13 17.38 18.71
N PHE A 69 -16.35 16.73 17.57
CA PHE A 69 -16.32 17.31 16.23
C PHE A 69 -15.04 18.14 15.92
N GLY A 70 -13.94 17.80 16.60
CA GLY A 70 -12.66 18.51 16.48
C GLY A 70 -12.60 19.89 17.15
N VAL A 71 -13.71 20.43 17.64
CA VAL A 71 -13.84 21.81 18.17
C VAL A 71 -14.02 21.82 19.68
N ASP A 72 -15.09 21.20 20.19
CA ASP A 72 -15.50 21.30 21.58
C ASP A 72 -14.63 20.43 22.49
N SER A 73 -13.89 21.02 23.42
CA SER A 73 -13.20 20.27 24.45
C SER A 73 -14.19 19.69 25.47
N ILE A 74 -14.27 18.37 25.54
CA ILE A 74 -15.16 17.61 26.44
C ILE A 74 -14.42 16.88 27.56
N GLY A 75 -13.10 16.84 27.49
CA GLY A 75 -12.26 16.22 28.51
C GLY A 75 -10.77 16.48 28.25
N SER A 76 -9.98 16.40 29.31
CA SER A 76 -8.52 16.51 29.24
C SER A 76 -7.89 15.77 30.40
N GLY A 77 -6.61 15.42 30.26
CA GLY A 77 -5.87 14.76 31.33
C GLY A 77 -4.39 14.59 31.01
N THR A 78 -3.72 13.87 31.90
CA THR A 78 -2.32 13.48 31.75
C THR A 78 -2.23 11.96 31.80
N LEU A 79 -1.41 11.36 30.93
CA LEU A 79 -1.18 9.93 30.92
C LEU A 79 -0.33 9.52 32.11
N SER A 80 -0.88 8.66 32.96
CA SER A 80 -0.17 8.04 34.07
C SER A 80 0.17 6.60 33.69
N PHE A 81 1.46 6.35 33.44
CA PHE A 81 1.92 5.02 33.04
C PHE A 81 2.16 4.11 34.24
N ALA A 82 1.41 3.02 34.34
CA ALA A 82 1.61 1.93 35.27
C ALA A 82 2.04 0.68 34.47
N ASN A 83 3.18 0.09 34.83
CA ASN A 83 3.77 -1.05 34.09
C ASN A 83 3.87 -0.79 32.56
N GLY A 84 4.28 0.42 32.19
CA GLY A 84 4.45 0.85 30.80
C GLY A 84 3.15 1.10 30.03
N ARG A 85 1.98 1.11 30.69
CA ARG A 85 0.67 1.32 30.06
C ARG A 85 -0.09 2.47 30.72
N ALA A 86 -0.85 3.21 29.92
CA ALA A 86 -1.78 4.24 30.35
C ALA A 86 -3.06 4.15 29.51
N ARG A 87 -4.15 4.77 30.00
CA ARG A 87 -5.45 4.75 29.31
C ARG A 87 -5.96 6.17 29.08
N ILE A 88 -6.62 6.36 27.92
CA ILE A 88 -7.53 7.48 27.66
C ILE A 88 -8.91 6.89 27.49
N GLU A 89 -9.88 7.41 28.22
CA GLU A 89 -11.26 6.90 28.18
C GLU A 89 -12.28 8.04 28.19
N THR A 90 -13.38 7.83 27.50
CA THR A 90 -14.56 8.70 27.51
C THR A 90 -15.81 7.90 27.10
N SER A 91 -16.98 8.54 27.14
CA SER A 91 -18.22 8.03 26.57
C SER A 91 -19.09 9.18 26.11
N LEU A 92 -19.96 8.96 25.12
CA LEU A 92 -20.92 9.99 24.67
C LEU A 92 -22.33 9.42 24.58
N PRO A 93 -23.36 10.20 25.00
CA PRO A 93 -24.75 9.82 24.87
C PRO A 93 -25.37 10.22 23.52
N GLU A 94 -24.62 10.82 22.63
CA GLU A 94 -25.07 11.36 21.33
C GLU A 94 -24.11 11.00 20.20
N PRO A 95 -24.61 10.93 18.95
CA PRO A 95 -23.75 10.69 17.78
C PRO A 95 -22.71 11.79 17.59
N ALA A 96 -21.44 11.42 17.43
CA ALA A 96 -20.36 12.39 17.24
C ALA A 96 -19.11 11.77 16.62
N MET A 97 -18.25 12.63 16.06
CA MET A 97 -16.85 12.34 15.82
C MET A 97 -16.01 12.86 16.98
N LEU A 98 -15.05 12.06 17.43
CA LEU A 98 -14.09 12.40 18.46
C LEU A 98 -12.68 12.47 17.91
N VAL A 99 -11.92 13.45 18.35
CA VAL A 99 -10.48 13.56 18.15
C VAL A 99 -9.82 13.76 19.49
N VAL A 100 -8.89 12.87 19.83
CA VAL A 100 -8.00 13.05 20.98
C VAL A 100 -6.68 13.63 20.49
N GLU A 101 -6.32 14.80 20.99
CA GLU A 101 -5.00 15.40 20.73
C GLU A 101 -4.09 15.10 21.93
N VAL A 102 -3.06 14.27 21.71
CA VAL A 102 -2.03 13.99 22.72
C VAL A 102 -0.82 14.87 22.45
N LYS A 103 -0.45 15.66 23.44
CA LYS A 103 0.73 16.53 23.41
C LYS A 103 1.85 15.85 24.17
N PRO A 104 2.97 15.52 23.50
CA PRO A 104 4.13 14.94 24.16
C PRO A 104 4.87 15.97 25.04
N PRO A 105 5.78 15.52 25.91
CA PRO A 105 6.66 16.41 26.67
C PRO A 105 7.49 17.33 25.78
N ALA A 106 7.94 18.48 26.35
CA ALA A 106 8.82 19.38 25.62
C ALA A 106 10.12 18.71 25.19
N GLY A 107 10.57 19.01 23.95
CA GLY A 107 11.80 18.44 23.37
C GLY A 107 11.60 17.11 22.64
N VAL A 108 10.41 16.53 22.65
CA VAL A 108 10.06 15.36 21.85
C VAL A 108 9.59 15.83 20.48
N THR A 109 10.36 15.52 19.43
CA THR A 109 10.09 15.95 18.04
C THR A 109 9.90 14.78 17.07
N ASP A 110 10.36 13.59 17.43
CA ASP A 110 10.15 12.37 16.66
C ASP A 110 8.91 11.63 17.18
N PHE A 111 7.91 11.51 16.34
CA PHE A 111 6.64 10.84 16.64
C PHE A 111 6.54 9.44 16.02
N GLY A 112 7.62 8.95 15.39
CA GLY A 112 7.64 7.68 14.66
C GLY A 112 6.57 7.64 13.56
N ASN A 113 5.89 6.49 13.44
CA ASN A 113 4.81 6.28 12.46
C ASN A 113 3.44 6.80 12.93
N GLN A 114 3.37 7.58 14.01
CA GLN A 114 2.11 8.07 14.55
C GLN A 114 1.68 9.34 13.81
N SER A 115 0.38 9.45 13.53
CA SER A 115 -0.14 10.61 12.85
C SER A 115 -0.10 11.84 13.72
N THR A 116 0.61 12.87 13.26
CA THR A 116 0.70 14.15 13.91
C THR A 116 -0.23 15.20 13.30
N GLY A 117 -0.90 14.88 12.18
CA GLY A 117 -1.61 15.89 11.40
C GLY A 117 -0.72 17.11 11.06
N GLY A 118 0.61 16.91 10.97
CA GLY A 118 1.59 17.95 10.64
C GLY A 118 1.84 19.01 11.72
N LYS A 119 1.30 18.88 12.95
CA LYS A 119 1.32 19.93 13.99
C LYS A 119 2.02 19.53 15.30
N GLY A 120 2.89 18.52 15.28
CA GLY A 120 3.64 18.08 16.47
C GLY A 120 2.75 17.55 17.61
N ARG A 121 1.62 16.93 17.26
CA ARG A 121 0.68 16.29 18.19
C ARG A 121 0.28 14.94 17.66
N ILE A 122 0.12 13.96 18.53
CA ILE A 122 -0.47 12.68 18.19
C ILE A 122 -1.99 12.87 18.18
N ARG A 123 -2.67 12.39 17.16
CA ARG A 123 -4.13 12.43 17.07
C ARG A 123 -4.70 11.02 17.02
N LEU A 124 -5.80 10.79 17.74
CA LEU A 124 -6.53 9.54 17.78
C LEU A 124 -7.99 9.86 17.45
N GLY A 125 -8.59 9.07 16.59
CA GLY A 125 -9.95 9.27 16.13
C GLY A 125 -10.92 8.20 16.65
N ALA A 126 -12.16 8.60 16.90
CA ALA A 126 -13.29 7.70 17.13
C ALA A 126 -14.59 8.28 16.60
N ALA A 127 -15.55 7.41 16.32
CA ALA A 127 -16.89 7.75 15.86
C ALA A 127 -17.94 7.08 16.77
N VAL A 128 -18.92 7.82 17.23
CA VAL A 128 -20.06 7.31 18.00
C VAL A 128 -21.31 7.36 17.15
N GLU A 129 -21.92 6.20 16.88
CA GLU A 129 -23.11 6.06 16.01
C GLU A 129 -23.05 6.95 14.74
N PRO A 130 -21.95 6.88 13.98
CA PRO A 130 -21.72 7.82 12.88
C PRO A 130 -22.77 7.71 11.76
N THR A 131 -23.46 6.59 11.65
CA THR A 131 -24.59 6.39 10.72
C THR A 131 -25.81 7.26 11.04
N LYS A 132 -25.82 7.92 12.19
CA LYS A 132 -26.85 8.89 12.61
C LYS A 132 -26.43 10.35 12.40
N LEU A 133 -25.22 10.61 11.93
CA LEU A 133 -24.76 11.97 11.63
C LEU A 133 -25.48 12.52 10.38
N VAL A 134 -25.90 13.77 10.48
CA VAL A 134 -26.57 14.51 9.41
C VAL A 134 -25.79 15.80 9.11
N ALA A 135 -26.02 16.36 7.91
CA ALA A 135 -25.50 17.69 7.55
C ALA A 135 -26.01 18.75 8.54
N SER A 136 -25.19 19.77 8.76
CA SER A 136 -25.48 20.83 9.74
C SER A 136 -26.68 21.69 9.37
N GLU A 137 -26.94 21.87 8.07
CA GLU A 137 -28.07 22.63 7.53
C GLU A 137 -28.80 21.82 6.48
N PRO A 138 -30.13 22.03 6.32
CA PRO A 138 -30.88 21.37 5.25
C PRO A 138 -30.53 21.92 3.87
N LYS A 139 -30.77 21.14 2.82
CA LYS A 139 -30.65 21.52 1.41
C LYS A 139 -31.48 22.77 1.10
N PRO A 140 -30.97 23.76 0.31
CA PRO A 140 -31.76 24.87 -0.17
C PRO A 140 -32.99 24.39 -0.92
N THR A 141 -34.17 25.08 -0.74
CA THR A 141 -35.46 24.63 -1.31
C THR A 141 -35.47 24.67 -2.84
N ASP A 142 -34.71 25.56 -3.46
CA ASP A 142 -34.59 25.68 -4.91
C ASP A 142 -33.35 25.00 -5.49
N PHE A 143 -32.63 24.21 -4.71
CA PHE A 143 -31.39 23.53 -5.11
C PHE A 143 -31.57 22.68 -6.37
N ASP A 144 -32.60 21.86 -6.40
CA ASP A 144 -32.84 20.95 -7.53
C ASP A 144 -33.22 21.72 -8.80
N ALA A 145 -34.01 22.81 -8.67
CA ALA A 145 -34.38 23.70 -9.79
C ALA A 145 -33.13 24.44 -10.34
N PHE A 146 -32.26 24.91 -9.46
CA PHE A 146 -30.99 25.54 -9.84
C PHE A 146 -30.14 24.60 -10.69
N TRP A 147 -29.89 23.39 -10.23
CA TRP A 147 -29.05 22.43 -10.96
C TRP A 147 -29.71 21.93 -12.24
N ALA A 148 -31.02 21.72 -12.24
CA ALA A 148 -31.78 21.37 -13.46
C ALA A 148 -31.68 22.48 -14.54
N GLU A 149 -31.65 23.73 -14.16
CA GLU A 149 -31.42 24.85 -15.09
C GLU A 149 -29.98 24.81 -15.65
N LYS A 150 -28.97 24.59 -14.80
CA LYS A 150 -27.56 24.52 -15.25
C LYS A 150 -27.33 23.36 -16.20
N LEU A 151 -27.94 22.20 -15.92
CA LEU A 151 -27.84 21.03 -16.81
C LEU A 151 -28.55 21.29 -18.16
N ARG A 152 -29.68 21.99 -18.17
CA ARG A 152 -30.34 22.40 -19.43
C ARG A 152 -29.45 23.35 -20.25
N ARG A 153 -28.79 24.32 -19.61
CA ARG A 153 -27.83 25.20 -20.29
C ARG A 153 -26.68 24.38 -20.87
N LEU A 154 -26.12 23.47 -20.11
CA LEU A 154 -25.04 22.59 -20.58
C LEU A 154 -25.50 21.72 -21.76
N ALA A 155 -26.70 21.15 -21.71
CA ALA A 155 -27.25 20.31 -22.79
C ALA A 155 -27.42 21.07 -24.12
N ALA A 156 -27.61 22.39 -24.07
CA ALA A 156 -27.68 23.25 -25.26
C ALA A 156 -26.28 23.51 -25.91
N VAL A 157 -25.20 23.19 -25.22
CA VAL A 157 -23.82 23.32 -25.74
C VAL A 157 -23.43 21.99 -26.40
N PRO A 158 -23.13 21.96 -27.71
CA PRO A 158 -22.60 20.75 -28.38
C PRO A 158 -21.30 20.30 -27.73
N VAL A 159 -21.07 19.00 -27.67
CA VAL A 159 -19.85 18.44 -27.03
C VAL A 159 -18.58 18.80 -27.81
N ASN A 160 -18.65 18.85 -29.15
CA ASN A 160 -17.57 19.17 -30.08
C ASN A 160 -16.22 18.53 -29.67
N ALA A 161 -16.25 17.22 -29.43
CA ALA A 161 -15.10 16.49 -28.93
C ALA A 161 -13.92 16.52 -29.93
N VAL A 162 -12.80 17.06 -29.50
CA VAL A 162 -11.52 17.00 -30.22
C VAL A 162 -10.64 15.97 -29.52
N VAL A 163 -10.31 14.88 -30.21
CA VAL A 163 -9.45 13.81 -29.71
C VAL A 163 -8.17 13.78 -30.52
N LYS A 164 -7.03 13.81 -29.83
CA LYS A 164 -5.70 13.73 -30.46
C LYS A 164 -4.96 12.51 -29.91
N SER A 165 -4.73 11.51 -30.78
CA SER A 165 -3.95 10.33 -30.44
C SER A 165 -2.51 10.69 -30.14
N GLY A 166 -1.91 10.02 -29.19
CA GLY A 166 -0.52 10.16 -28.79
C GLY A 166 0.11 8.82 -28.44
N GLU A 167 1.37 8.83 -28.10
CA GLU A 167 2.12 7.64 -27.70
C GLU A 167 1.73 7.24 -26.27
N SER A 168 1.40 5.96 -26.08
CA SER A 168 1.13 5.38 -24.76
C SER A 168 2.44 5.00 -24.05
N ASP A 169 2.46 5.09 -22.73
CA ASP A 169 3.54 4.59 -21.86
C ASP A 169 3.38 3.11 -21.50
N ARG A 170 2.34 2.44 -22.05
CA ARG A 170 2.06 1.01 -21.80
C ARG A 170 1.78 0.26 -23.10
N PRO A 171 2.29 -0.98 -23.24
CA PRO A 171 1.95 -1.84 -24.37
C PRO A 171 0.46 -2.19 -24.36
N ALA A 172 -0.12 -2.42 -25.51
CA ALA A 172 -1.54 -2.77 -25.71
C ALA A 172 -2.55 -1.78 -25.10
N VAL A 173 -2.16 -0.50 -24.94
CA VAL A 173 -3.01 0.59 -24.50
C VAL A 173 -2.94 1.71 -25.50
N GLU A 174 -4.08 2.22 -25.94
CA GLU A 174 -4.18 3.46 -26.72
C GLU A 174 -4.39 4.65 -25.79
N TRP A 175 -3.70 5.75 -26.08
CA TRP A 175 -3.79 6.98 -25.31
C TRP A 175 -4.04 8.18 -26.21
N SER A 176 -4.84 9.14 -25.71
CA SER A 176 -5.19 10.37 -26.42
C SER A 176 -5.38 11.52 -25.44
N THR A 177 -5.20 12.76 -25.90
CA THR A 177 -5.75 13.93 -25.21
C THR A 177 -7.13 14.24 -25.77
N ILE A 178 -7.98 14.85 -24.94
CA ILE A 178 -9.31 15.30 -25.34
C ILE A 178 -9.55 16.76 -24.96
N ARG A 179 -10.41 17.42 -25.74
CA ARG A 179 -11.06 18.68 -25.40
C ARG A 179 -12.54 18.58 -25.72
N LEU A 180 -13.39 18.96 -24.77
CA LEU A 180 -14.85 19.03 -24.94
C LEU A 180 -15.31 20.46 -24.68
N ASP A 181 -16.31 20.93 -25.41
CA ASP A 181 -16.91 22.23 -25.12
C ASP A 181 -17.79 22.14 -23.86
N ASN A 182 -17.80 23.20 -23.07
CA ASN A 182 -18.53 23.34 -21.82
C ASN A 182 -19.30 24.65 -21.81
N ILE A 183 -20.02 24.97 -20.72
CA ILE A 183 -20.78 26.23 -20.60
C ILE A 183 -19.88 27.48 -20.75
N ASP A 184 -20.48 28.58 -21.12
CA ASP A 184 -19.85 29.91 -21.13
C ASP A 184 -18.54 29.95 -21.93
N SER A 185 -18.49 29.23 -23.07
CA SER A 185 -17.32 29.08 -23.94
C SER A 185 -16.08 28.49 -23.26
N SER A 186 -16.26 27.84 -22.13
CA SER A 186 -15.19 27.09 -21.45
C SER A 186 -15.04 25.68 -22.02
N HIS A 187 -13.94 25.02 -21.68
CA HIS A 187 -13.64 23.67 -22.16
C HIS A 187 -13.31 22.71 -21.00
N VAL A 188 -13.48 21.42 -21.28
CA VAL A 188 -12.96 20.32 -20.46
C VAL A 188 -11.81 19.68 -21.21
N TYR A 189 -10.63 19.76 -20.65
CA TYR A 189 -9.44 19.08 -21.17
C TYR A 189 -9.18 17.80 -20.38
N GLY A 190 -8.64 16.78 -21.04
CA GLY A 190 -8.36 15.53 -20.35
C GLY A 190 -7.47 14.58 -21.11
N GLN A 191 -7.17 13.46 -20.47
CA GLN A 191 -6.44 12.33 -21.03
C GLN A 191 -7.36 11.11 -21.02
N LEU A 192 -7.40 10.43 -22.17
CA LEU A 192 -8.23 9.25 -22.42
C LEU A 192 -7.32 8.08 -22.74
N ALA A 193 -7.58 6.91 -22.16
CA ALA A 193 -6.91 5.69 -22.51
C ALA A 193 -7.90 4.52 -22.57
N ARG A 194 -7.60 3.50 -23.40
CA ARG A 194 -8.37 2.27 -23.50
C ARG A 194 -7.47 1.09 -23.85
N PRO A 195 -7.88 -0.14 -23.61
CA PRO A 195 -7.22 -1.30 -24.22
C PRO A 195 -7.16 -1.16 -25.76
N ALA A 196 -6.05 -1.56 -26.37
CA ALA A 196 -5.91 -1.54 -27.83
C ALA A 196 -6.80 -2.60 -28.49
N GLY A 197 -7.22 -2.35 -29.73
CA GLY A 197 -8.06 -3.22 -30.52
C GLY A 197 -9.56 -2.95 -30.36
N ASP A 198 -10.38 -3.79 -30.98
CA ASP A 198 -11.83 -3.68 -30.97
C ASP A 198 -12.40 -4.27 -29.68
N GLY A 199 -13.23 -3.50 -28.99
CA GLY A 199 -13.87 -3.95 -27.74
C GLY A 199 -14.81 -2.92 -27.16
N LYS A 200 -15.61 -3.37 -26.18
CA LYS A 200 -16.42 -2.50 -25.32
C LYS A 200 -15.97 -2.68 -23.88
N PHE A 201 -15.74 -1.58 -23.20
CA PHE A 201 -15.09 -1.57 -21.91
C PHE A 201 -15.95 -0.86 -20.87
N PRO A 202 -15.96 -1.29 -19.61
CA PRO A 202 -16.49 -0.47 -18.51
C PRO A 202 -15.71 0.84 -18.48
N ALA A 203 -16.41 1.96 -18.28
CA ALA A 203 -15.77 3.28 -18.26
C ALA A 203 -15.42 3.71 -16.84
N VAL A 204 -14.32 4.43 -16.69
CA VAL A 204 -13.91 5.06 -15.43
C VAL A 204 -13.54 6.52 -15.66
N LEU A 205 -14.15 7.42 -14.91
CA LEU A 205 -13.79 8.82 -14.81
C LEU A 205 -13.01 9.03 -13.50
N GLN A 206 -11.74 9.37 -13.62
CA GLN A 206 -10.89 9.73 -12.50
C GLN A 206 -10.83 11.25 -12.35
N LEU A 207 -11.13 11.76 -11.16
CA LEU A 207 -11.18 13.19 -10.86
C LEU A 207 -10.09 13.55 -9.85
N GLN A 208 -9.50 14.75 -10.04
CA GLN A 208 -8.27 15.16 -9.37
C GLN A 208 -8.46 16.41 -8.50
N TRP A 209 -7.44 16.72 -7.70
CA TRP A 209 -7.35 18.01 -7.01
C TRP A 209 -7.06 19.14 -8.01
N ALA A 210 -7.32 20.38 -7.60
CA ALA A 210 -7.30 21.51 -8.51
C ALA A 210 -6.22 22.57 -8.18
N SER A 211 -5.51 22.48 -7.06
CA SER A 211 -4.50 23.48 -6.68
C SER A 211 -3.29 22.84 -5.98
N PRO A 212 -2.07 23.24 -6.37
CA PRO A 212 -1.77 24.09 -7.52
C PRO A 212 -2.15 23.41 -8.85
N PRO A 213 -2.39 24.14 -9.96
CA PRO A 213 -2.55 23.54 -11.29
C PRO A 213 -1.29 22.75 -11.70
N TYR A 214 -1.46 21.65 -12.42
CA TYR A 214 -0.37 20.74 -12.81
C TYR A 214 -0.78 19.92 -14.05
N PRO A 215 0.17 19.35 -14.81
CA PRO A 215 -0.15 18.44 -15.90
C PRO A 215 -0.74 17.13 -15.37
N LEU A 216 -1.76 16.61 -16.04
CA LEU A 216 -2.27 15.29 -15.72
C LEU A 216 -1.21 14.22 -16.00
N GLN A 217 -1.09 13.23 -15.14
CA GLN A 217 -0.16 12.12 -15.32
C GLN A 217 -0.76 11.05 -16.23
N LYS A 218 -0.09 10.76 -17.35
CA LYS A 218 -0.52 9.75 -18.31
C LYS A 218 -0.79 8.39 -17.66
N SER A 219 0.05 7.98 -16.74
CA SER A 219 -0.05 6.69 -16.04
C SER A 219 -1.36 6.49 -15.26
N TRP A 220 -2.07 7.55 -14.91
CA TRP A 220 -3.35 7.42 -14.20
C TRP A 220 -4.44 6.79 -15.06
N VAL A 221 -4.50 7.14 -16.34
CA VAL A 221 -5.48 6.54 -17.26
C VAL A 221 -4.94 5.27 -17.92
N THR A 222 -3.64 5.23 -18.26
CA THR A 222 -3.06 4.07 -18.94
C THR A 222 -2.95 2.85 -18.03
N SER A 223 -2.81 3.04 -16.70
CA SER A 223 -2.88 1.94 -15.73
C SER A 223 -4.27 1.30 -15.71
N LEU A 224 -5.33 2.12 -15.62
CA LEU A 224 -6.71 1.63 -15.63
C LEU A 224 -7.08 0.98 -16.98
N ALA A 225 -6.56 1.54 -18.08
CA ALA A 225 -6.77 0.93 -19.40
C ALA A 225 -6.06 -0.43 -19.53
N ALA A 226 -4.87 -0.58 -18.94
CA ALA A 226 -4.19 -1.88 -18.89
C ALA A 226 -4.94 -2.93 -18.05
N GLU A 227 -5.78 -2.48 -17.11
CA GLU A 227 -6.68 -3.31 -16.32
C GLU A 227 -8.03 -3.59 -17.02
N GLY A 228 -8.26 -3.05 -18.22
CA GLY A 228 -9.46 -3.33 -19.02
C GLY A 228 -10.50 -2.21 -19.04
N TYR A 229 -10.20 -1.01 -18.57
CA TYR A 229 -11.13 0.11 -18.54
C TYR A 229 -10.99 1.06 -19.73
N LEU A 230 -12.09 1.67 -20.15
CA LEU A 230 -12.11 2.93 -20.87
C LEU A 230 -11.93 4.05 -19.85
N ALA A 231 -10.72 4.58 -19.71
CA ALA A 231 -10.33 5.49 -18.64
C ALA A 231 -10.23 6.93 -19.13
N LEU A 232 -10.87 7.86 -18.44
CA LEU A 232 -10.81 9.29 -18.66
C LEU A 232 -10.38 10.00 -17.39
N ASN A 233 -9.41 10.89 -17.48
CA ASN A 233 -9.04 11.84 -16.44
C ASN A 233 -9.14 13.26 -17.00
N ILE A 234 -9.81 14.17 -16.28
CA ILE A 234 -10.02 15.54 -16.74
C ILE A 234 -9.27 16.54 -15.87
N GLU A 235 -8.78 17.60 -16.54
CA GLU A 235 -8.22 18.77 -15.87
C GLU A 235 -9.36 19.57 -15.20
N PRO A 236 -9.25 19.91 -13.90
CA PRO A 236 -10.29 20.69 -13.22
C PRO A 236 -10.34 22.15 -13.70
N HIS A 237 -9.35 22.60 -14.42
CA HIS A 237 -9.26 23.95 -15.00
C HIS A 237 -9.52 23.94 -16.50
N ASP A 238 -9.84 25.10 -17.07
CA ASP A 238 -9.98 25.31 -18.51
C ASP A 238 -8.60 25.58 -19.12
N VAL A 239 -7.70 24.58 -19.05
CA VAL A 239 -6.34 24.62 -19.59
C VAL A 239 -5.97 23.25 -20.15
N PRO A 240 -5.09 23.15 -21.16
CA PRO A 240 -4.62 21.86 -21.67
C PRO A 240 -4.07 20.97 -20.57
N ALA A 241 -4.24 19.65 -20.71
CA ALA A 241 -3.93 18.65 -19.66
C ALA A 241 -2.50 18.08 -19.72
N ASP A 242 -1.73 18.43 -20.76
CA ASP A 242 -0.47 17.80 -21.13
C ASP A 242 0.68 18.78 -21.39
N MET A 243 0.56 20.02 -20.91
CA MET A 243 1.60 21.02 -21.04
C MET A 243 2.76 20.75 -20.05
N PRO A 244 3.97 21.27 -20.33
CA PRO A 244 5.06 21.24 -19.35
C PRO A 244 4.70 21.94 -18.04
N GLN A 245 5.26 21.51 -16.90
CA GLN A 245 4.99 22.10 -15.57
C GLN A 245 5.14 23.62 -15.55
N ALA A 246 6.12 24.18 -16.26
CA ALA A 246 6.36 25.63 -16.35
C ALA A 246 5.15 26.42 -16.90
N PHE A 247 4.30 25.79 -17.74
CA PHE A 247 3.07 26.42 -18.22
C PHE A 247 2.09 26.63 -17.05
N TYR A 248 1.91 25.61 -16.22
CA TYR A 248 1.00 25.68 -15.08
C TYR A 248 1.53 26.60 -13.99
N ASP A 249 2.84 26.63 -13.80
CA ASP A 249 3.51 27.55 -12.84
C ASP A 249 3.31 29.02 -13.24
N ALA A 250 3.21 29.30 -14.55
CA ALA A 250 2.98 30.63 -15.11
C ALA A 250 1.51 31.06 -15.11
N LEU A 251 0.56 30.18 -14.78
CA LEU A 251 -0.85 30.53 -14.73
C LEU A 251 -1.13 31.64 -13.70
N PRO A 252 -2.14 32.49 -13.95
CA PRO A 252 -2.49 33.57 -13.05
C PRO A 252 -2.68 33.11 -11.62
N ALA A 253 -2.20 33.84 -10.65
CA ALA A 253 -2.27 33.49 -9.23
C ALA A 253 -3.70 33.24 -8.74
N ILE A 254 -4.72 33.84 -9.38
CA ILE A 254 -6.13 33.62 -9.03
C ILE A 254 -6.57 32.18 -9.32
N ILE A 255 -6.03 31.51 -10.36
CA ILE A 255 -6.33 30.11 -10.67
C ILE A 255 -5.78 29.19 -9.57
N LYS A 256 -4.64 29.54 -8.97
CA LYS A 256 -4.10 28.81 -7.81
C LYS A 256 -4.99 28.94 -6.55
N ARG A 257 -5.87 29.94 -6.54
CA ARG A 257 -6.88 30.19 -5.49
C ARG A 257 -8.30 30.13 -6.06
N TYR A 258 -8.53 29.24 -7.03
CA TYR A 258 -9.80 29.11 -7.75
C TYR A 258 -11.02 29.03 -6.82
N ASN A 259 -10.86 28.44 -5.64
CA ASN A 259 -11.88 28.29 -4.62
C ASN A 259 -12.38 29.62 -4.03
N THR A 260 -11.75 30.75 -4.36
CA THR A 260 -12.19 32.10 -4.00
C THR A 260 -12.94 32.83 -5.11
N ILE A 261 -12.95 32.26 -6.33
CA ILE A 261 -13.58 32.88 -7.50
C ILE A 261 -15.10 32.67 -7.43
N GLY A 262 -15.84 33.77 -7.51
CA GLY A 262 -17.32 33.75 -7.55
C GLY A 262 -17.99 33.30 -6.25
N THR A 263 -17.32 33.39 -5.09
CA THR A 263 -17.87 32.94 -3.81
C THR A 263 -19.08 33.76 -3.33
N LEU A 264 -19.38 34.89 -3.95
CA LEU A 264 -20.52 35.75 -3.62
C LEU A 264 -21.75 35.53 -4.51
N SER A 265 -21.67 34.64 -5.50
CA SER A 265 -22.72 34.35 -6.45
C SER A 265 -22.66 32.91 -6.91
N ARG A 266 -23.76 32.17 -6.73
CA ARG A 266 -23.87 30.78 -7.18
C ARG A 266 -23.73 30.62 -8.70
N ASP A 267 -24.08 31.65 -9.48
CA ASP A 267 -23.97 31.65 -10.94
C ASP A 267 -22.54 31.94 -11.43
N GLU A 268 -21.73 32.62 -10.63
CA GLU A 268 -20.35 32.99 -10.96
C GLU A 268 -19.31 32.08 -10.28
N SER A 269 -19.75 31.15 -9.42
CA SER A 269 -18.85 30.25 -8.70
C SER A 269 -18.02 29.41 -9.64
N TYR A 270 -16.70 29.37 -9.39
CA TYR A 270 -15.79 28.53 -10.15
C TYR A 270 -16.17 27.03 -10.10
N PHE A 271 -16.77 26.59 -9.02
CA PHE A 271 -17.24 25.22 -8.83
C PHE A 271 -18.39 24.86 -9.80
N LEU A 272 -19.18 25.83 -10.28
CA LEU A 272 -20.23 25.57 -11.25
C LEU A 272 -19.65 24.96 -12.53
N ARG A 273 -18.62 25.59 -13.10
CA ARG A 273 -17.95 25.10 -14.29
C ARG A 273 -17.27 23.75 -14.07
N MET A 274 -16.60 23.58 -12.91
CA MET A 274 -15.91 22.32 -12.59
C MET A 274 -16.89 21.15 -12.49
N TYR A 275 -18.01 21.33 -11.80
CA TYR A 275 -18.99 20.29 -11.61
C TYR A 275 -19.71 19.93 -12.92
N LEU A 276 -20.03 20.95 -13.74
CA LEU A 276 -20.57 20.72 -15.08
C LEU A 276 -19.55 20.07 -16.01
N GLY A 277 -18.26 20.34 -15.83
CA GLY A 277 -17.17 19.65 -16.54
C GLY A 277 -17.13 18.15 -16.19
N ALA A 278 -17.24 17.79 -14.92
CA ALA A 278 -17.32 16.39 -14.50
C ALA A 278 -18.59 15.70 -15.05
N TYR A 279 -19.75 16.37 -15.01
CA TYR A 279 -20.97 15.88 -15.66
C TYR A 279 -20.77 15.66 -17.16
N ARG A 280 -20.18 16.63 -17.88
CA ARG A 280 -19.87 16.55 -19.32
C ARG A 280 -18.97 15.37 -19.64
N ALA A 281 -18.00 15.09 -18.79
CA ALA A 281 -17.09 13.95 -18.96
C ALA A 281 -17.81 12.60 -18.85
N VAL A 282 -18.77 12.47 -17.92
CA VAL A 282 -19.65 11.29 -17.82
C VAL A 282 -20.48 11.12 -19.08
N GLU A 283 -21.13 12.18 -19.58
CA GLU A 283 -21.91 12.14 -20.82
C GLU A 283 -21.05 11.78 -22.03
N TYR A 284 -19.81 12.29 -22.10
CA TYR A 284 -18.87 11.95 -23.17
C TYR A 284 -18.51 10.46 -23.14
N LEU A 285 -18.17 9.91 -21.97
CA LEU A 285 -17.91 8.45 -21.82
C LEU A 285 -19.11 7.62 -22.26
N ALA A 286 -20.33 8.02 -21.84
CA ALA A 286 -21.56 7.34 -22.20
C ALA A 286 -21.93 7.43 -23.69
N SER A 287 -21.37 8.39 -24.44
CA SER A 287 -21.60 8.56 -25.89
C SER A 287 -20.62 7.75 -26.74
N ARG A 288 -19.59 7.19 -26.14
CA ARG A 288 -18.53 6.50 -26.90
C ARG A 288 -18.95 5.13 -27.40
N PRO A 289 -18.55 4.73 -28.63
CA PRO A 289 -18.89 3.42 -29.19
C PRO A 289 -18.17 2.27 -28.49
N ASP A 290 -17.04 2.54 -27.83
CA ASP A 290 -16.22 1.57 -27.09
C ASP A 290 -16.60 1.47 -25.59
N TRP A 291 -17.62 2.20 -25.12
CA TRP A 291 -18.22 1.97 -23.82
C TRP A 291 -19.10 0.70 -23.81
N ASP A 292 -19.10 -0.05 -22.71
CA ASP A 292 -19.88 -1.31 -22.57
C ASP A 292 -21.41 -1.10 -22.50
N GLY A 293 -21.86 0.15 -22.44
CA GLY A 293 -23.26 0.52 -22.36
C GLY A 293 -23.90 0.35 -20.98
N ARG A 294 -23.14 -0.04 -19.94
CA ARG A 294 -23.66 -0.40 -18.61
C ARG A 294 -22.92 0.24 -17.46
N THR A 295 -21.60 0.30 -17.51
CA THR A 295 -20.76 0.57 -16.35
C THR A 295 -20.03 1.89 -16.51
N ILE A 296 -20.29 2.83 -15.59
CA ILE A 296 -19.53 4.06 -15.42
C ILE A 296 -19.13 4.17 -13.95
N VAL A 297 -17.85 4.11 -13.70
CA VAL A 297 -17.22 4.37 -12.41
C VAL A 297 -16.79 5.83 -12.36
N VAL A 298 -17.13 6.55 -11.31
CA VAL A 298 -16.54 7.87 -11.02
C VAL A 298 -15.74 7.77 -9.75
N MET A 299 -14.48 8.19 -9.78
CA MET A 299 -13.60 8.04 -8.63
C MET A 299 -12.69 9.24 -8.40
N GLY A 300 -12.32 9.47 -7.13
CA GLY A 300 -11.40 10.54 -6.79
C GLY A 300 -11.05 10.62 -5.32
N THR A 301 -9.95 11.35 -5.06
CA THR A 301 -9.44 11.60 -3.71
C THR A 301 -9.54 13.08 -3.39
N SER A 302 -9.88 13.43 -2.14
CA SER A 302 -9.96 14.82 -1.67
C SER A 302 -10.91 15.67 -2.52
N MET A 303 -10.44 16.73 -3.18
CA MET A 303 -11.22 17.53 -4.12
C MET A 303 -11.74 16.70 -5.31
N GLY A 304 -11.01 15.70 -5.77
CA GLY A 304 -11.50 14.74 -6.77
C GLY A 304 -12.69 13.94 -6.24
N GLY A 305 -12.66 13.55 -4.97
CA GLY A 305 -13.78 12.90 -4.29
C GLY A 305 -15.01 13.82 -4.15
N GLN A 306 -14.80 15.11 -3.89
CA GLN A 306 -15.85 16.13 -3.90
C GLN A 306 -16.55 16.19 -5.28
N GLN A 307 -15.79 16.32 -6.34
CA GLN A 307 -16.31 16.30 -7.71
C GLN A 307 -17.01 14.99 -8.05
N SER A 308 -16.49 13.86 -7.55
CA SER A 308 -17.10 12.53 -7.77
C SER A 308 -18.46 12.38 -7.11
N PHE A 309 -18.64 12.86 -5.89
CA PHE A 309 -19.96 12.90 -5.24
C PHE A 309 -20.97 13.71 -6.07
N VAL A 310 -20.55 14.88 -6.54
CA VAL A 310 -21.41 15.76 -7.33
C VAL A 310 -21.75 15.14 -8.68
N ALA A 311 -20.75 14.58 -9.38
CA ALA A 311 -20.99 13.90 -10.66
C ALA A 311 -21.96 12.75 -10.52
N ALA A 312 -21.84 11.93 -9.47
CA ALA A 312 -22.76 10.83 -9.20
C ALA A 312 -24.16 11.31 -8.78
N GLY A 313 -24.25 12.44 -8.05
CA GLY A 313 -25.54 13.02 -7.66
C GLY A 313 -26.28 13.75 -8.78
N LEU A 314 -25.55 14.26 -9.78
CA LEU A 314 -26.14 14.94 -10.95
C LEU A 314 -26.43 13.99 -12.11
N ASN A 315 -25.66 12.90 -12.26
CA ASN A 315 -25.74 12.04 -13.44
C ASN A 315 -26.12 10.59 -13.07
N PRO A 316 -27.35 10.15 -13.36
CA PRO A 316 -27.83 8.80 -13.03
C PRO A 316 -27.16 7.69 -13.87
N ARG A 317 -26.34 8.02 -14.88
CA ARG A 317 -25.54 7.04 -15.62
C ARG A 317 -24.34 6.53 -14.81
N VAL A 318 -23.95 7.23 -13.74
CA VAL A 318 -22.93 6.77 -12.82
C VAL A 318 -23.45 5.55 -12.07
N THR A 319 -22.81 4.41 -12.27
CA THR A 319 -23.20 3.14 -11.65
C THR A 319 -22.40 2.80 -10.41
N HIS A 320 -21.15 3.28 -10.35
CA HIS A 320 -20.23 3.07 -9.24
C HIS A 320 -19.51 4.36 -8.86
N LEU A 321 -19.35 4.56 -7.58
CA LEU A 321 -18.69 5.72 -6.99
C LEU A 321 -17.62 5.24 -6.00
N ILE A 322 -16.38 5.68 -6.18
CA ILE A 322 -15.24 5.33 -5.30
C ILE A 322 -14.57 6.61 -4.85
N VAL A 323 -14.66 6.95 -3.58
CA VAL A 323 -14.06 8.18 -3.06
C VAL A 323 -13.20 7.93 -1.83
N ASN A 324 -12.07 8.62 -1.77
CA ASN A 324 -11.17 8.59 -0.63
C ASN A 324 -11.01 10.00 -0.04
N VAL A 325 -11.23 10.14 1.26
CA VAL A 325 -11.16 11.41 2.03
C VAL A 325 -11.76 12.60 1.25
N PRO A 326 -13.01 12.49 0.77
CA PRO A 326 -13.63 13.48 -0.12
C PRO A 326 -13.80 14.81 0.60
N ALA A 327 -13.41 15.91 -0.06
CA ALA A 327 -13.55 17.26 0.48
C ALA A 327 -14.95 17.84 0.29
N GLY A 328 -15.18 19.04 0.81
CA GLY A 328 -16.33 19.89 0.52
C GLY A 328 -17.62 19.61 1.29
N ALA A 329 -17.68 18.51 2.01
CA ALA A 329 -18.90 18.08 2.69
C ALA A 329 -19.21 18.90 3.95
N ASP A 330 -20.49 19.26 4.12
CA ASP A 330 -21.04 20.02 5.25
C ASP A 330 -20.36 21.39 5.40
N VAL A 331 -20.45 22.21 4.35
CA VAL A 331 -19.79 23.54 4.30
C VAL A 331 -20.29 24.48 5.42
N THR A 332 -21.45 24.20 6.00
CA THR A 332 -22.04 24.98 7.11
C THR A 332 -21.58 24.51 8.49
N ALA A 333 -20.82 23.44 8.58
CA ALA A 333 -20.31 22.83 9.81
C ALA A 333 -19.68 23.83 10.83
N PRO A 334 -18.89 24.85 10.40
CA PRO A 334 -18.31 25.82 11.34
C PRO A 334 -19.34 26.63 12.14
N LEU A 335 -20.52 26.89 11.57
CA LEU A 335 -21.62 27.59 12.26
C LEU A 335 -22.23 26.73 13.37
N HIS A 336 -22.01 25.42 13.34
CA HIS A 336 -22.53 24.41 14.27
C HIS A 336 -21.42 23.76 15.11
N ARG A 337 -20.29 24.47 15.32
CA ARG A 337 -19.17 24.00 16.13
C ARG A 337 -18.61 22.63 15.70
N ARG A 338 -18.51 22.44 14.39
CA ARG A 338 -17.86 21.27 13.75
C ARG A 338 -16.67 21.74 12.93
N TRP A 339 -15.65 20.90 12.73
CA TRP A 339 -14.55 21.22 11.85
C TRP A 339 -15.03 21.67 10.47
N ALA A 340 -14.40 22.74 9.99
CA ALA A 340 -14.56 23.15 8.60
C ALA A 340 -13.95 22.11 7.66
N SER A 341 -14.60 21.88 6.53
CA SER A 341 -14.06 21.11 5.42
C SER A 341 -13.49 22.03 4.36
N TYR A 342 -12.45 21.60 3.63
CA TYR A 342 -12.02 22.32 2.44
C TYR A 342 -13.24 22.58 1.54
N PRO A 343 -13.41 23.77 0.91
CA PRO A 343 -12.42 24.83 0.75
C PRO A 343 -12.37 25.89 1.86
N ASN A 344 -12.96 25.65 3.03
CA ASN A 344 -12.95 26.56 4.18
C ASN A 344 -13.50 27.97 3.85
N TRP A 345 -14.61 28.02 3.14
CA TRP A 345 -15.26 29.29 2.82
C TRP A 345 -15.64 30.08 4.07
N ASN A 346 -15.57 31.40 3.98
CA ASN A 346 -16.01 32.28 5.07
C ASN A 346 -17.55 32.31 5.14
N VAL A 347 -18.14 31.24 5.66
CA VAL A 347 -19.61 31.10 5.82
C VAL A 347 -20.23 32.03 6.84
N SER A 348 -19.43 32.82 7.59
CA SER A 348 -19.94 33.93 8.40
C SER A 348 -20.44 35.10 7.52
N ASN A 349 -20.01 35.18 6.24
CA ASN A 349 -20.57 36.12 5.28
C ASN A 349 -21.84 35.50 4.67
N PRO A 350 -23.03 36.12 4.81
CA PRO A 350 -24.30 35.53 4.34
C PRO A 350 -24.33 35.20 2.85
N ARG A 351 -23.68 36.00 1.97
CA ARG A 351 -23.64 35.75 0.53
C ARG A 351 -22.73 34.57 0.19
N VAL A 352 -21.63 34.42 0.92
CA VAL A 352 -20.74 33.24 0.76
C VAL A 352 -21.47 31.98 1.26
N LEU A 353 -22.16 32.07 2.39
CA LEU A 353 -22.97 30.98 2.94
C LEU A 353 -24.05 30.54 1.93
N GLU A 354 -24.80 31.49 1.39
CA GLU A 354 -25.84 31.20 0.37
C GLU A 354 -25.21 30.46 -0.82
N THR A 355 -24.13 30.99 -1.40
CA THR A 355 -23.41 30.37 -2.53
C THR A 355 -22.91 28.97 -2.18
N ALA A 356 -22.22 28.81 -1.04
CA ALA A 356 -21.57 27.57 -0.63
C ALA A 356 -22.53 26.38 -0.57
N ARG A 357 -23.77 26.60 -0.12
CA ARG A 357 -24.79 25.56 0.03
C ARG A 357 -25.20 24.92 -1.31
N TYR A 358 -25.00 25.60 -2.45
CA TYR A 358 -25.27 25.03 -3.78
C TYR A 358 -24.14 24.12 -4.29
N PHE A 359 -22.98 24.15 -3.64
CA PHE A 359 -21.78 23.37 -4.03
C PHE A 359 -21.36 22.36 -2.97
N ASP A 360 -22.16 22.20 -1.92
CA ASP A 360 -21.93 21.21 -0.87
C ASP A 360 -22.31 19.80 -1.33
N PRO A 361 -21.40 18.82 -1.37
CA PRO A 361 -21.70 17.43 -1.68
C PRO A 361 -22.87 16.84 -0.86
N ALA A 362 -23.08 17.30 0.38
CA ALA A 362 -24.18 16.82 1.21
C ALA A 362 -25.56 17.06 0.57
N ASN A 363 -25.70 18.09 -0.27
CA ASN A 363 -26.95 18.43 -0.93
C ASN A 363 -27.21 17.62 -2.21
N PHE A 364 -26.19 16.93 -2.75
CA PHE A 364 -26.31 16.00 -3.87
C PHE A 364 -26.50 14.55 -3.43
N ALA A 365 -26.16 14.24 -2.19
CA ALA A 365 -26.02 12.88 -1.70
C ALA A 365 -27.29 12.03 -1.84
N SER A 366 -28.48 12.62 -1.61
CA SER A 366 -29.75 11.92 -1.73
C SER A 366 -30.13 11.51 -3.17
N HIS A 367 -29.44 12.06 -4.17
CA HIS A 367 -29.60 11.69 -5.58
C HIS A 367 -28.62 10.59 -6.03
N ILE A 368 -27.64 10.21 -5.19
CA ILE A 368 -26.65 9.18 -5.51
C ILE A 368 -27.31 7.80 -5.36
N SER A 369 -27.62 7.16 -6.49
CA SER A 369 -28.09 5.78 -6.54
C SER A 369 -26.98 4.78 -6.88
N ALA A 370 -25.79 5.27 -7.22
CA ALA A 370 -24.62 4.46 -7.55
C ALA A 370 -24.18 3.59 -6.37
N ARG A 371 -23.65 2.41 -6.67
CA ARG A 371 -22.93 1.57 -5.69
C ARG A 371 -21.71 2.35 -5.23
N SER A 372 -21.58 2.61 -3.93
CA SER A 372 -20.63 3.60 -3.41
C SER A 372 -19.64 3.01 -2.42
N LEU A 373 -18.36 3.26 -2.61
CA LEU A 373 -17.27 3.00 -1.68
C LEU A 373 -16.71 4.33 -1.17
N VAL A 374 -16.74 4.55 0.14
CA VAL A 374 -16.32 5.81 0.76
C VAL A 374 -15.25 5.55 1.83
N GLY A 375 -14.02 6.01 1.59
CA GLY A 375 -12.95 6.02 2.57
C GLY A 375 -12.86 7.36 3.31
N LEU A 376 -12.71 7.33 4.63
CA LEU A 376 -12.54 8.55 5.42
C LEU A 376 -11.60 8.37 6.60
N GLY A 377 -10.74 9.39 6.84
CA GLY A 377 -9.86 9.47 8.00
C GLY A 377 -10.54 10.15 9.18
N PHE A 378 -10.52 9.54 10.38
CA PHE A 378 -11.23 10.11 11.52
C PHE A 378 -10.52 11.33 12.13
N ILE A 379 -9.25 11.52 11.83
CA ILE A 379 -8.46 12.67 12.29
C ILE A 379 -8.14 13.66 11.16
N ASP A 380 -8.87 13.58 10.05
CA ASP A 380 -8.75 14.44 8.90
C ASP A 380 -9.37 15.81 9.18
N ASP A 381 -8.53 16.86 9.25
CA ASP A 381 -8.95 18.26 9.47
C ASP A 381 -9.03 19.07 8.16
N VAL A 382 -8.88 18.40 7.00
CA VAL A 382 -9.08 18.97 5.65
C VAL A 382 -10.42 18.52 5.08
N SER A 383 -10.73 17.22 5.19
CA SER A 383 -12.02 16.63 4.82
C SER A 383 -12.69 16.12 6.09
N ALA A 384 -13.37 17.03 6.80
CA ALA A 384 -13.92 16.77 8.12
C ALA A 384 -14.81 15.51 8.13
N PRO A 385 -14.50 14.48 8.94
CA PRO A 385 -15.18 13.18 8.87
C PRO A 385 -16.69 13.25 9.19
N ALA A 386 -17.15 14.19 10.02
CA ALA A 386 -18.56 14.38 10.29
C ALA A 386 -19.34 14.77 9.03
N GLY A 387 -18.77 15.64 8.18
CA GLY A 387 -19.35 16.01 6.89
C GLY A 387 -19.36 14.82 5.92
N VAL A 388 -18.27 14.05 5.84
CA VAL A 388 -18.20 12.87 4.97
C VAL A 388 -19.25 11.82 5.38
N TRP A 389 -19.42 11.56 6.69
CA TRP A 389 -20.49 10.70 7.20
C TRP A 389 -21.87 11.21 6.83
N SER A 390 -22.10 12.53 6.89
CA SER A 390 -23.42 13.12 6.53
C SER A 390 -23.78 12.90 5.06
N VAL A 391 -22.78 12.92 4.15
CA VAL A 391 -22.96 12.55 2.74
C VAL A 391 -23.22 11.05 2.63
N PHE A 392 -22.35 10.21 3.21
CA PHE A 392 -22.49 8.76 3.16
C PHE A 392 -23.87 8.29 3.62
N ASN A 393 -24.37 8.84 4.72
CA ASN A 393 -25.66 8.44 5.29
C ASN A 393 -26.83 8.72 4.36
N GLN A 394 -26.76 9.77 3.54
CA GLN A 394 -27.82 10.20 2.61
C GLN A 394 -27.77 9.47 1.25
N ILE A 395 -26.67 8.80 0.88
CA ILE A 395 -26.58 8.00 -0.36
C ILE A 395 -27.70 6.95 -0.34
N THR A 396 -28.49 6.89 -1.43
CA THR A 396 -29.63 5.99 -1.55
C THR A 396 -29.26 4.62 -2.11
N GLY A 397 -28.19 4.54 -2.91
CA GLY A 397 -27.66 3.30 -3.46
C GLY A 397 -26.99 2.41 -2.40
N PRO A 398 -26.67 1.16 -2.77
CA PRO A 398 -25.82 0.30 -1.94
C PRO A 398 -24.48 0.97 -1.65
N LYS A 399 -24.03 0.90 -0.40
CA LYS A 399 -22.84 1.66 0.02
C LYS A 399 -22.01 0.93 1.06
N GLU A 400 -20.70 1.13 0.97
CA GLU A 400 -19.71 0.61 1.90
C GLU A 400 -18.81 1.76 2.38
N VAL A 401 -18.47 1.74 3.64
CA VAL A 401 -17.53 2.69 4.25
C VAL A 401 -16.24 1.96 4.65
N VAL A 402 -15.10 2.62 4.43
CA VAL A 402 -13.79 2.18 4.92
C VAL A 402 -13.29 3.18 5.95
N PRO A 403 -13.52 2.91 7.24
CA PRO A 403 -13.03 3.77 8.32
C PRO A 403 -11.51 3.65 8.47
N MET A 404 -10.84 4.79 8.66
CA MET A 404 -9.40 4.88 8.93
C MET A 404 -9.18 5.73 10.19
N PRO A 405 -9.30 5.13 11.40
CA PRO A 405 -9.34 5.88 12.66
C PRO A 405 -8.10 6.72 12.95
N ASP A 406 -6.94 6.29 12.48
CA ASP A 406 -5.64 6.93 12.68
C ASP A 406 -5.15 7.72 11.46
N SER A 407 -5.97 7.84 10.41
CA SER A 407 -5.57 8.52 9.18
C SER A 407 -5.96 10.01 9.20
N PRO A 408 -4.99 10.92 8.98
CA PRO A 408 -5.25 12.28 8.57
C PRO A 408 -5.59 12.32 7.07
N HIS A 409 -5.64 13.52 6.49
CA HIS A 409 -5.81 13.69 5.04
C HIS A 409 -4.70 12.95 4.26
N ASN A 410 -5.03 12.42 3.08
CA ASN A 410 -4.19 11.50 2.31
C ASN A 410 -2.74 11.98 2.11
N HIS A 411 -2.49 13.28 1.84
CA HIS A 411 -1.14 13.81 1.64
C HIS A 411 -0.31 13.94 2.92
N LEU A 412 -0.93 13.79 4.09
CA LEU A 412 -0.30 13.77 5.41
C LEU A 412 -0.23 12.37 6.02
N ALA A 413 -0.93 11.42 5.40
CA ALA A 413 -1.03 10.05 5.86
C ALA A 413 0.16 9.20 5.39
N THR A 414 0.50 8.19 6.17
CA THR A 414 1.43 7.14 5.74
C THR A 414 0.72 6.14 4.83
N ALA A 415 1.49 5.39 4.03
CA ALA A 415 0.96 4.31 3.21
C ALA A 415 0.20 3.26 4.04
N ALA A 416 0.63 3.00 5.28
CA ALA A 416 -0.04 2.06 6.19
C ALA A 416 -1.44 2.54 6.58
N GLN A 417 -1.60 3.83 6.88
CA GLN A 417 -2.89 4.44 7.24
C GLN A 417 -3.88 4.46 6.08
N GLN A 418 -3.40 4.61 4.83
CA GLN A 418 -4.24 4.60 3.63
C GLN A 418 -4.46 3.19 3.05
N ARG A 419 -3.73 2.18 3.53
CA ARG A 419 -3.82 0.81 3.01
C ARG A 419 -5.25 0.24 2.96
N PRO A 420 -6.12 0.44 3.97
CA PRO A 420 -7.48 -0.12 3.92
C PRO A 420 -8.26 0.32 2.69
N ILE A 421 -8.30 1.61 2.40
CA ILE A 421 -9.04 2.14 1.25
C ILE A 421 -8.35 1.81 -0.08
N VAL A 422 -7.01 1.86 -0.14
CA VAL A 422 -6.26 1.50 -1.36
C VAL A 422 -6.52 0.04 -1.74
N LYS A 423 -6.46 -0.88 -0.76
CA LYS A 423 -6.77 -2.29 -0.97
C LYS A 423 -8.22 -2.47 -1.44
N ARG A 424 -9.17 -1.85 -0.75
CA ARG A 424 -10.59 -2.03 -1.07
C ARG A 424 -10.96 -1.42 -2.42
N THR A 425 -10.35 -0.31 -2.81
CA THR A 425 -10.50 0.28 -4.15
C THR A 425 -10.02 -0.68 -5.24
N ALA A 426 -8.85 -1.30 -5.07
CA ALA A 426 -8.35 -2.28 -6.03
C ALA A 426 -9.28 -3.50 -6.16
N GLU A 427 -9.80 -4.02 -5.04
CA GLU A 427 -10.77 -5.12 -5.03
C GLU A 427 -12.08 -4.75 -5.76
N TRP A 428 -12.56 -3.51 -5.58
CA TRP A 428 -13.75 -3.02 -6.27
C TRP A 428 -13.52 -2.89 -7.78
N LEU A 429 -12.42 -2.27 -8.18
CA LEU A 429 -12.09 -2.13 -9.61
C LEU A 429 -11.94 -3.51 -10.27
N ASP A 430 -11.23 -4.43 -9.63
CA ASP A 430 -11.09 -5.80 -10.13
C ASP A 430 -12.46 -6.51 -10.25
N ALA A 431 -13.33 -6.37 -9.24
CA ALA A 431 -14.67 -6.94 -9.30
C ALA A 431 -15.50 -6.34 -10.44
N ILE A 432 -15.47 -5.02 -10.62
CA ILE A 432 -16.25 -4.30 -11.62
C ILE A 432 -15.81 -4.68 -13.04
N VAL A 433 -14.51 -4.69 -13.34
CA VAL A 433 -14.02 -5.00 -14.68
C VAL A 433 -14.35 -6.45 -15.11
N HIS A 434 -14.44 -7.35 -14.13
CA HIS A 434 -14.84 -8.74 -14.36
C HIS A 434 -16.35 -8.99 -14.19
N GLY A 435 -17.18 -7.95 -14.08
CA GLY A 435 -18.64 -8.07 -13.96
C GLY A 435 -19.11 -8.72 -12.65
N ARG A 436 -18.29 -8.72 -11.60
CA ARG A 436 -18.60 -9.28 -10.28
C ARG A 436 -19.23 -8.22 -9.36
N ASP A 437 -19.93 -8.66 -8.33
CA ASP A 437 -20.44 -7.75 -7.30
C ASP A 437 -19.29 -7.22 -6.43
N PRO A 438 -19.02 -5.90 -6.41
CA PRO A 438 -17.94 -5.33 -5.62
C PRO A 438 -18.18 -5.40 -4.10
N PHE A 439 -19.42 -5.64 -3.65
CA PHE A 439 -19.70 -5.88 -2.22
C PHE A 439 -19.42 -7.32 -1.79
N ALA A 440 -19.33 -8.26 -2.74
CA ALA A 440 -18.93 -9.61 -2.41
C ALA A 440 -17.46 -9.61 -1.93
N PRO A 441 -17.12 -10.44 -0.95
CA PRO A 441 -15.73 -10.62 -0.59
C PRO A 441 -14.96 -11.07 -1.84
N ALA A 442 -13.71 -10.59 -1.99
CA ALA A 442 -12.83 -11.09 -3.04
C ALA A 442 -12.77 -12.62 -2.93
N PRO A 443 -12.85 -13.35 -4.07
CA PRO A 443 -12.71 -14.79 -4.03
C PRO A 443 -11.41 -15.17 -3.31
N ALA A 444 -11.50 -16.13 -2.42
CA ALA A 444 -10.30 -16.60 -1.71
C ALA A 444 -9.30 -17.12 -2.76
N PRO A 445 -8.02 -16.74 -2.68
CA PRO A 445 -7.02 -17.24 -3.61
C PRO A 445 -7.02 -18.77 -3.62
N ARG A 446 -7.03 -19.38 -4.80
CA ARG A 446 -6.99 -20.83 -4.94
C ARG A 446 -5.65 -21.37 -4.46
N VAL A 447 -5.68 -22.30 -3.51
CA VAL A 447 -4.48 -23.03 -3.11
C VAL A 447 -4.11 -24.01 -4.23
N ILE A 448 -2.99 -23.79 -4.90
CA ILE A 448 -2.48 -24.67 -5.96
C ILE A 448 -1.43 -25.64 -5.46
N PHE A 449 -0.81 -25.31 -4.30
CA PHE A 449 0.13 -26.18 -3.61
C PHE A 449 0.04 -25.97 -2.11
N PHE A 450 0.06 -27.06 -1.34
CA PHE A 450 0.15 -27.01 0.12
C PHE A 450 0.84 -28.27 0.64
N ASP A 451 1.77 -28.08 1.56
CA ASP A 451 2.37 -29.14 2.37
C ASP A 451 2.57 -28.64 3.80
N ASP A 452 1.96 -29.31 4.75
CA ASP A 452 2.04 -29.01 6.20
C ASP A 452 2.95 -30.00 6.96
N PHE A 453 3.59 -30.90 6.23
CA PHE A 453 4.53 -31.88 6.77
C PHE A 453 3.97 -32.72 7.93
N THR A 454 2.63 -32.93 7.98
CA THR A 454 1.98 -33.74 9.02
C THR A 454 1.99 -35.23 8.71
N GLY A 455 2.34 -35.65 7.49
CA GLY A 455 2.29 -37.02 7.01
C GLY A 455 3.29 -38.02 7.63
N GLY A 456 4.26 -37.53 8.43
CA GLY A 456 5.26 -38.37 9.10
C GLY A 456 6.48 -38.73 8.25
N THR A 457 6.38 -38.65 6.93
CA THR A 457 7.49 -38.81 5.96
C THR A 457 7.39 -37.71 4.91
N LEU A 458 8.53 -37.40 4.27
CA LEU A 458 8.56 -36.42 3.17
C LEU A 458 7.76 -36.96 1.97
N ASP A 459 6.77 -36.18 1.50
CA ASP A 459 5.97 -36.52 0.34
C ASP A 459 6.82 -36.38 -0.97
N ARG A 460 7.28 -37.52 -1.47
CA ARG A 460 8.09 -37.57 -2.68
C ARG A 460 7.31 -37.29 -3.97
N SER A 461 6.01 -37.24 -3.92
CA SER A 461 5.20 -36.78 -5.07
C SER A 461 5.25 -35.26 -5.23
N LYS A 462 5.45 -34.54 -4.12
CA LYS A 462 5.59 -33.08 -4.10
C LYS A 462 7.06 -32.61 -4.19
N TRP A 463 7.99 -33.37 -3.61
CA TRP A 463 9.36 -32.95 -3.39
C TRP A 463 10.40 -33.94 -3.93
N THR A 464 11.48 -33.39 -4.48
CA THR A 464 12.70 -34.10 -4.82
C THR A 464 13.82 -33.62 -3.89
N VAL A 465 14.45 -34.51 -3.13
CA VAL A 465 15.66 -34.19 -2.42
C VAL A 465 16.83 -34.23 -3.40
N ARG A 466 17.64 -33.17 -3.39
CA ARG A 466 18.78 -33.03 -4.30
C ARG A 466 20.06 -33.49 -3.64
N THR A 467 20.92 -34.08 -4.47
CA THR A 467 22.29 -34.43 -4.11
C THR A 467 23.27 -33.54 -4.85
N THR A 468 24.41 -33.22 -4.19
CA THR A 468 25.39 -32.36 -4.77
C THR A 468 26.38 -33.18 -5.61
N GLY A 469 26.51 -32.85 -6.89
CA GLY A 469 27.54 -33.38 -7.75
C GLY A 469 28.84 -32.55 -7.77
N ARG A 470 28.76 -31.27 -7.49
CA ARG A 470 29.86 -30.30 -7.51
C ARG A 470 29.67 -29.20 -6.48
N THR A 471 30.77 -28.54 -6.07
CA THR A 471 30.67 -27.34 -5.24
C THR A 471 30.09 -26.16 -6.02
N VAL A 472 29.15 -25.46 -5.43
CA VAL A 472 28.51 -24.23 -5.93
C VAL A 472 28.71 -23.15 -4.88
N ASN A 473 28.95 -21.90 -5.26
CA ASN A 473 29.08 -20.73 -4.36
C ASN A 473 30.11 -20.91 -3.23
N GLU A 474 31.10 -21.75 -3.40
CA GLU A 474 32.08 -22.13 -2.35
C GLU A 474 31.44 -22.74 -1.09
N GLU A 475 30.18 -23.27 -1.19
CA GLU A 475 29.50 -23.93 -0.09
C GLU A 475 30.26 -25.12 0.45
N GLN A 476 30.20 -25.32 1.76
CA GLN A 476 31.11 -26.28 2.47
C GLN A 476 30.47 -27.65 2.70
N GLN A 477 29.19 -27.84 2.37
CA GLN A 477 28.45 -29.11 2.50
C GLN A 477 28.19 -29.78 1.16
N ALA A 478 28.07 -31.09 1.18
CA ALA A 478 27.32 -31.83 0.18
C ALA A 478 25.84 -31.92 0.59
N TYR A 479 24.92 -31.69 -0.35
CA TYR A 479 23.52 -32.06 -0.14
C TYR A 479 23.36 -33.57 -0.36
N VAL A 480 22.64 -34.23 0.55
CA VAL A 480 22.45 -35.68 0.54
C VAL A 480 20.99 -36.04 0.78
N ASP A 481 20.50 -37.13 0.15
CA ASP A 481 19.19 -37.69 0.44
C ASP A 481 19.30 -38.69 1.61
N ASP A 482 19.36 -38.14 2.83
CA ASP A 482 19.59 -38.87 4.06
C ASP A 482 18.66 -38.34 5.16
N THR A 483 17.95 -39.21 5.84
CA THR A 483 17.05 -38.83 6.95
C THR A 483 17.75 -38.16 8.13
N ALA A 484 19.07 -38.27 8.23
CA ALA A 484 19.87 -37.53 9.19
C ALA A 484 19.93 -36.02 8.87
N THR A 485 19.78 -35.64 7.59
CA THR A 485 19.86 -34.24 7.11
C THR A 485 18.53 -33.65 6.74
N ILE A 486 17.58 -34.46 6.20
CA ILE A 486 16.27 -33.97 5.78
C ILE A 486 15.19 -35.02 6.07
N ARG A 487 14.21 -34.66 6.90
CA ARG A 487 13.08 -35.52 7.24
C ARG A 487 11.92 -34.74 7.82
N VAL A 488 10.74 -35.34 7.88
CA VAL A 488 9.61 -34.86 8.67
C VAL A 488 9.80 -35.26 10.12
N VAL A 489 9.50 -34.35 11.04
CA VAL A 489 9.58 -34.52 12.50
C VAL A 489 8.24 -34.19 13.16
N LYS A 490 7.98 -34.75 14.35
CA LYS A 490 6.76 -34.52 15.15
C LYS A 490 7.12 -34.23 16.61
N GLY A 491 6.13 -33.80 17.37
CA GLY A 491 6.25 -33.52 18.80
C GLY A 491 7.28 -32.44 19.11
N PRO A 492 8.10 -32.57 20.17
CA PRO A 492 9.05 -31.51 20.56
C PRO A 492 10.05 -31.13 19.46
N GLN A 493 10.42 -32.07 18.57
CA GLN A 493 11.33 -31.80 17.46
C GLN A 493 10.69 -30.92 16.38
N ALA A 494 9.36 -30.89 16.29
CA ALA A 494 8.61 -30.01 15.37
C ALA A 494 8.44 -28.58 15.89
N GLY A 495 9.06 -28.23 17.04
CA GLY A 495 9.04 -26.87 17.57
C GLY A 495 7.65 -26.37 18.00
N GLY A 496 6.74 -27.28 18.40
CA GLY A 496 5.39 -26.98 18.88
C GLY A 496 4.31 -26.98 17.78
N THR A 497 4.63 -27.44 16.56
CA THR A 497 3.67 -27.66 15.48
C THR A 497 3.21 -29.13 15.42
N ASN A 498 2.17 -29.43 14.62
CA ASN A 498 1.66 -30.79 14.44
C ASN A 498 2.61 -31.72 13.66
N GLY A 499 3.53 -31.13 12.90
CA GLY A 499 4.59 -31.74 12.13
C GLY A 499 5.44 -30.64 11.51
N ALA A 500 6.69 -30.93 11.15
CA ALA A 500 7.55 -29.99 10.46
C ALA A 500 8.57 -30.73 9.59
N LEU A 501 8.96 -30.12 8.47
CA LEU A 501 10.17 -30.50 7.78
C LEU A 501 11.37 -30.01 8.61
N LEU A 502 12.30 -30.91 8.90
CA LEU A 502 13.60 -30.57 9.48
C LEU A 502 14.66 -30.70 8.40
N ILE A 503 15.43 -29.64 8.19
CA ILE A 503 16.67 -29.66 7.41
C ILE A 503 17.82 -29.36 8.35
N ARG A 504 18.83 -30.23 8.39
CA ARG A 504 19.93 -30.15 9.35
C ARG A 504 21.29 -30.24 8.69
N GLY A 505 22.17 -29.29 8.99
CA GLY A 505 23.58 -29.38 8.71
C GLY A 505 24.28 -30.33 9.70
N ARG A 506 25.10 -31.24 9.19
CA ARG A 506 25.84 -32.21 10.01
C ARG A 506 27.29 -32.29 9.65
N SER A 507 28.14 -32.54 10.64
CA SER A 507 29.54 -32.88 10.43
C SER A 507 29.64 -34.35 9.96
N ARG A 508 30.30 -34.55 8.83
CA ARG A 508 30.61 -35.87 8.23
C ARG A 508 31.96 -35.76 7.54
N PRO A 509 33.07 -35.70 8.32
CA PRO A 509 34.42 -35.49 7.75
C PRO A 509 34.76 -36.51 6.68
N GLY A 510 35.25 -36.04 5.55
CA GLY A 510 35.71 -36.90 4.47
C GLY A 510 34.60 -37.54 3.63
N HIS A 511 33.34 -37.05 3.70
CA HIS A 511 32.28 -37.50 2.82
C HIS A 511 32.65 -37.28 1.35
N VAL A 512 32.53 -38.32 0.52
CA VAL A 512 32.81 -38.28 -0.91
C VAL A 512 31.53 -38.45 -1.71
N THR A 513 31.24 -37.53 -2.61
CA THR A 513 30.10 -37.64 -3.52
C THR A 513 30.35 -38.66 -4.63
N PRO A 514 29.31 -39.12 -5.34
CA PRO A 514 29.48 -40.01 -6.49
C PRO A 514 30.43 -39.48 -7.55
N GLU A 515 30.54 -38.15 -7.69
CA GLU A 515 31.42 -37.47 -8.64
C GLU A 515 32.85 -37.30 -8.12
N GLY A 516 33.16 -37.80 -6.91
CA GLY A 516 34.52 -37.80 -6.32
C GLY A 516 34.87 -36.53 -5.53
N ASN A 517 33.95 -35.59 -5.38
CA ASN A 517 34.18 -34.38 -4.57
C ASN A 517 34.12 -34.69 -3.06
N ARG A 518 35.02 -34.09 -2.29
CA ARG A 518 35.14 -34.32 -0.84
C ARG A 518 34.59 -33.16 -0.03
N PHE A 519 33.82 -33.49 1.01
CA PHE A 519 33.19 -32.53 1.93
C PHE A 519 33.37 -33.02 3.38
N ASP A 520 33.40 -32.07 4.33
CA ASP A 520 33.39 -32.38 5.76
C ASP A 520 32.00 -32.19 6.41
N PHE A 521 31.06 -31.66 5.65
CA PHE A 521 29.69 -31.45 6.10
C PHE A 521 28.70 -32.01 5.07
N VAL A 522 27.54 -32.38 5.56
CA VAL A 522 26.37 -32.74 4.75
C VAL A 522 25.16 -31.96 5.22
N SER A 523 24.19 -31.67 4.31
CA SER A 523 22.95 -30.97 4.59
C SER A 523 21.84 -31.42 3.67
N GLY A 524 20.66 -30.82 3.79
CA GLY A 524 19.47 -31.09 2.98
C GLY A 524 19.12 -29.94 2.04
N ARG A 525 18.69 -30.30 0.84
CA ARG A 525 18.04 -29.43 -0.16
C ARG A 525 16.92 -30.19 -0.84
N MET A 526 15.76 -29.58 -0.98
CA MET A 526 14.64 -30.13 -1.74
C MET A 526 14.05 -29.09 -2.68
N ASP A 527 13.45 -29.56 -3.76
CA ASP A 527 12.70 -28.72 -4.68
C ASP A 527 11.44 -29.42 -5.25
N SER A 528 10.56 -28.60 -5.85
CA SER A 528 9.33 -29.07 -6.49
C SER A 528 9.45 -29.21 -8.02
N ARG A 529 10.65 -29.12 -8.60
CA ARG A 529 10.89 -29.14 -10.06
C ARG A 529 10.30 -30.36 -10.72
N GLY A 530 9.51 -30.15 -11.79
CA GLY A 530 8.83 -31.21 -12.54
C GLY A 530 7.63 -31.82 -11.81
N LYS A 531 7.26 -31.28 -10.64
CA LYS A 531 6.11 -31.72 -9.82
C LYS A 531 5.11 -30.61 -9.64
N VAL A 532 5.56 -29.46 -9.15
CA VAL A 532 4.78 -28.23 -9.01
C VAL A 532 5.61 -27.04 -9.49
N GLU A 533 5.16 -26.46 -10.57
CA GLU A 533 5.70 -25.22 -11.13
C GLU A 533 4.55 -24.27 -11.39
N PHE A 534 4.76 -22.98 -11.17
CA PHE A 534 3.72 -21.96 -11.34
C PHE A 534 4.32 -20.64 -11.81
N THR A 535 3.48 -19.84 -12.47
CA THR A 535 3.80 -18.46 -12.85
C THR A 535 2.79 -17.56 -12.16
N TYR A 536 3.29 -16.57 -11.42
CA TYR A 536 2.52 -15.64 -10.59
C TYR A 536 1.72 -16.31 -9.46
N GLY A 537 1.40 -15.49 -8.45
CA GLY A 537 0.72 -15.92 -7.24
C GLY A 537 1.54 -15.63 -5.99
N THR A 538 1.05 -16.07 -4.85
CA THR A 538 1.76 -15.92 -3.57
C THR A 538 2.39 -17.24 -3.16
N ALA A 539 3.72 -17.25 -3.05
CA ALA A 539 4.46 -18.35 -2.42
C ALA A 539 4.81 -17.95 -0.97
N ALA A 540 4.46 -18.79 -0.01
CA ALA A 540 4.70 -18.54 1.40
C ALA A 540 5.17 -19.80 2.13
N ALA A 541 6.07 -19.63 3.11
CA ALA A 541 6.51 -20.68 4.01
C ALA A 541 6.56 -20.18 5.45
N ARG A 542 6.06 -20.96 6.40
CA ARG A 542 6.23 -20.69 7.82
C ARG A 542 7.45 -21.46 8.32
N MET A 543 8.48 -20.71 8.71
CA MET A 543 9.80 -21.27 9.00
C MET A 543 10.37 -20.73 10.32
N ARG A 544 11.25 -21.54 10.91
CA ARG A 544 12.11 -21.20 12.04
C ARG A 544 13.54 -21.50 11.65
N LEU A 545 14.43 -20.50 11.75
CA LEU A 545 15.79 -20.57 11.24
C LEU A 545 16.81 -20.75 12.38
N PRO A 546 17.97 -21.35 12.11
CA PRO A 546 19.03 -21.44 13.11
C PRO A 546 19.82 -20.13 13.17
N ALA A 547 20.20 -19.69 14.37
CA ALA A 547 21.22 -18.68 14.56
C ALA A 547 22.62 -19.33 14.58
N GLY A 548 23.56 -18.75 13.86
CA GLY A 548 24.96 -19.22 13.82
C GLY A 548 25.64 -18.70 12.56
N THR A 549 26.65 -17.82 12.76
CA THR A 549 27.37 -17.15 11.68
C THR A 549 27.81 -18.11 10.58
N GLY A 550 27.36 -17.88 9.35
CA GLY A 550 27.72 -18.74 8.21
C GLY A 550 26.71 -19.88 7.93
N LEU A 551 25.66 -20.06 8.74
CA LEU A 551 24.52 -20.89 8.37
C LEU A 551 23.68 -20.13 7.35
N TRP A 552 23.40 -20.73 6.20
CA TRP A 552 22.73 -20.08 5.08
C TRP A 552 21.44 -20.82 4.70
N PRO A 553 20.35 -20.66 5.49
CA PRO A 553 19.03 -21.13 5.11
C PRO A 553 18.44 -20.28 4.00
N ALA A 554 17.71 -20.89 3.06
CA ALA A 554 17.01 -20.21 1.99
C ALA A 554 15.66 -20.86 1.66
N PHE A 555 14.66 -20.01 1.35
CA PHE A 555 13.42 -20.34 0.69
C PHE A 555 13.32 -19.47 -0.58
N TRP A 556 13.31 -20.09 -1.74
CA TRP A 556 13.48 -19.43 -3.01
C TRP A 556 12.81 -20.15 -4.18
N LEU A 557 12.72 -19.46 -5.32
CA LEU A 557 12.08 -19.95 -6.53
C LEU A 557 13.03 -19.81 -7.72
N LEU A 558 13.07 -20.83 -8.58
CA LEU A 558 13.93 -20.85 -9.74
C LEU A 558 13.17 -21.32 -10.97
N GLY A 559 13.45 -20.74 -12.15
CA GLY A 559 12.93 -21.21 -13.43
C GLY A 559 13.70 -22.42 -13.96
N ALA A 560 13.05 -23.22 -14.83
CA ALA A 560 13.71 -24.29 -15.55
C ALA A 560 14.49 -23.71 -16.74
N GLY A 561 15.80 -24.01 -16.84
CA GLY A 561 16.66 -23.54 -17.93
C GLY A 561 18.00 -22.98 -17.45
N ARG A 562 18.60 -22.08 -18.25
CA ARG A 562 19.92 -21.52 -17.94
C ARG A 562 19.80 -20.34 -16.97
N TRP A 563 20.48 -20.43 -15.85
CA TRP A 563 20.69 -19.31 -14.92
C TRP A 563 21.71 -18.28 -15.49
N PRO A 564 21.50 -16.95 -15.35
CA PRO A 564 20.38 -16.27 -14.69
C PRO A 564 19.20 -15.94 -15.62
N ASP A 565 19.17 -16.43 -16.87
CA ASP A 565 18.17 -16.10 -17.89
C ASP A 565 16.74 -16.45 -17.48
N VAL A 566 16.60 -17.46 -16.64
CA VAL A 566 15.28 -17.95 -16.14
C VAL A 566 14.76 -17.17 -14.94
N GLY A 567 15.55 -16.28 -14.39
CA GLY A 567 15.20 -15.52 -13.16
C GLY A 567 15.13 -16.38 -11.90
N GLU A 568 15.60 -15.81 -10.78
CA GLU A 568 15.57 -16.39 -9.44
C GLU A 568 14.93 -15.40 -8.47
N ILE A 569 14.09 -15.90 -7.56
CA ILE A 569 13.35 -15.10 -6.56
C ILE A 569 13.67 -15.67 -5.19
N ASP A 570 14.49 -14.97 -4.41
CA ASP A 570 14.87 -15.36 -3.07
C ASP A 570 13.89 -14.74 -2.08
N VAL A 571 12.90 -15.53 -1.68
CA VAL A 571 11.84 -15.09 -0.79
C VAL A 571 12.39 -14.78 0.60
N MET A 572 13.35 -15.59 1.04
CA MET A 572 14.05 -15.42 2.31
C MET A 572 15.43 -16.05 2.25
N GLU A 573 16.45 -15.28 2.62
CA GLU A 573 17.79 -15.73 2.92
C GLU A 573 18.30 -15.14 4.23
N ASN A 574 19.18 -15.86 4.90
CA ASN A 574 19.92 -15.40 6.06
C ASN A 574 21.33 -16.04 6.05
N VAL A 575 22.29 -15.44 6.71
CA VAL A 575 23.66 -15.98 6.84
C VAL A 575 24.10 -16.15 8.30
N GLY A 576 23.10 -16.45 9.15
CA GLY A 576 23.30 -16.82 10.55
C GLY A 576 23.32 -15.66 11.54
N ASP A 577 23.06 -14.43 11.12
CA ASP A 577 22.77 -13.30 12.01
C ASP A 577 21.29 -13.31 12.37
N SER A 578 20.96 -13.44 13.65
CA SER A 578 19.57 -13.59 14.08
C SER A 578 18.72 -12.32 13.92
N SER A 579 19.32 -11.16 13.70
CA SER A 579 18.62 -9.88 13.72
C SER A 579 17.94 -9.48 12.41
N TRP A 580 18.27 -10.14 11.27
CA TRP A 580 17.76 -9.74 9.96
C TRP A 580 17.55 -10.92 9.00
N VAL A 581 16.79 -10.68 7.94
CA VAL A 581 16.69 -11.53 6.75
C VAL A 581 16.86 -10.68 5.49
N SER A 582 17.12 -11.31 4.35
CA SER A 582 17.12 -10.65 3.05
C SER A 582 16.13 -11.29 2.09
N ALA A 583 15.64 -10.47 1.15
CA ALA A 583 14.97 -10.91 -0.05
C ALA A 583 15.71 -10.38 -1.26
N ALA A 584 15.83 -11.18 -2.32
CA ALA A 584 16.59 -10.83 -3.50
C ALA A 584 15.91 -11.31 -4.80
N VAL A 585 16.34 -10.71 -5.92
CA VAL A 585 16.02 -11.23 -7.24
C VAL A 585 17.27 -11.22 -8.12
N HIS A 586 17.46 -12.31 -8.89
CA HIS A 586 18.54 -12.43 -9.86
C HIS A 586 17.97 -12.62 -11.27
N GLY A 587 18.62 -11.95 -12.22
CA GLY A 587 18.29 -12.06 -13.64
C GLY A 587 19.42 -11.55 -14.52
N PRO A 588 19.25 -11.54 -15.86
CA PRO A 588 20.26 -11.06 -16.79
C PRO A 588 20.64 -9.62 -16.53
N GLY A 589 21.91 -9.37 -16.17
CA GLY A 589 22.45 -8.05 -15.84
C GLY A 589 22.46 -7.71 -14.35
N TYR A 590 21.77 -8.48 -13.51
CA TYR A 590 21.68 -8.29 -12.05
C TYR A 590 21.65 -9.66 -11.34
N SER A 591 22.80 -10.30 -11.25
CA SER A 591 22.91 -11.66 -10.69
C SER A 591 24.27 -11.89 -10.02
N GLY A 592 24.42 -13.00 -9.31
CA GLY A 592 25.64 -13.34 -8.56
C GLY A 592 25.90 -12.31 -7.47
N ASP A 593 27.02 -11.60 -7.53
CA ASP A 593 27.42 -10.61 -6.52
C ASP A 593 26.68 -9.25 -6.65
N THR A 594 25.85 -9.08 -7.65
CA THR A 594 25.12 -7.84 -7.94
C THR A 594 23.60 -8.02 -8.08
N PRO A 595 22.92 -8.75 -7.19
CA PRO A 595 21.48 -8.90 -7.23
C PRO A 595 20.76 -7.60 -6.85
N LEU A 596 19.47 -7.50 -7.16
CA LEU A 596 18.61 -6.55 -6.49
C LEU A 596 18.18 -7.16 -5.14
N VAL A 597 18.76 -6.68 -4.06
CA VAL A 597 18.61 -7.25 -2.72
C VAL A 597 18.21 -6.20 -1.68
N LYS A 598 17.42 -6.60 -0.70
CA LYS A 598 17.09 -5.80 0.48
C LYS A 598 17.23 -6.64 1.74
N ARG A 599 18.01 -6.14 2.70
CA ARG A 599 18.00 -6.64 4.08
C ARG A 599 16.94 -5.91 4.89
N ASP A 600 16.29 -6.66 5.77
CA ASP A 600 15.30 -6.14 6.69
C ASP A 600 15.54 -6.68 8.10
N THR A 601 15.57 -5.75 9.07
CA THR A 601 15.85 -6.07 10.47
C THR A 601 14.55 -6.35 11.20
N PHE A 602 14.54 -7.40 12.03
CA PHE A 602 13.39 -7.72 12.85
C PHE A 602 13.10 -6.62 13.89
N PRO A 603 11.82 -6.41 14.22
CA PRO A 603 11.45 -5.56 15.35
C PRO A 603 12.05 -6.05 16.67
N ALA A 604 12.23 -5.13 17.63
CA ALA A 604 12.76 -5.47 18.95
C ALA A 604 11.98 -6.62 19.62
N GLY A 605 12.69 -7.61 20.11
CA GLY A 605 12.12 -8.81 20.75
C GLY A 605 11.69 -9.93 19.79
N GLN A 606 11.96 -9.77 18.51
CA GLN A 606 11.81 -10.80 17.48
C GLN A 606 13.15 -11.09 16.80
N ASP A 607 13.33 -12.32 16.34
CA ASP A 607 14.49 -12.74 15.57
C ASP A 607 14.17 -14.00 14.75
N ILE A 608 15.08 -14.41 13.88
CA ILE A 608 14.89 -15.56 12.98
C ILE A 608 14.64 -16.89 13.73
N THR A 609 14.93 -16.99 15.03
CA THR A 609 14.76 -18.23 15.82
C THR A 609 13.32 -18.43 16.27
N GLY A 610 12.45 -17.43 16.07
CA GLY A 610 11.01 -17.54 16.16
C GLY A 610 10.38 -18.19 14.93
N TRP A 611 9.08 -18.48 15.00
CA TRP A 611 8.29 -18.88 13.85
C TRP A 611 7.82 -17.63 13.08
N HIS A 612 8.23 -17.51 11.82
CA HIS A 612 7.83 -16.42 10.93
C HIS A 612 7.27 -16.95 9.61
N VAL A 613 6.39 -16.17 8.98
CA VAL A 613 5.89 -16.43 7.64
C VAL A 613 6.67 -15.57 6.65
N TYR A 614 7.43 -16.20 5.78
CA TYR A 614 8.13 -15.57 4.67
C TYR A 614 7.33 -15.76 3.41
N ALA A 615 7.05 -14.66 2.68
CA ALA A 615 6.19 -14.72 1.50
C ALA A 615 6.65 -13.77 0.39
N VAL A 616 6.33 -14.13 -0.86
CA VAL A 616 6.38 -13.26 -2.03
C VAL A 616 5.03 -13.26 -2.73
N ASP A 617 4.45 -12.06 -2.94
CA ASP A 617 3.36 -11.85 -3.89
C ASP A 617 3.99 -11.54 -5.24
N TRP A 618 3.98 -12.50 -6.14
CA TRP A 618 4.60 -12.41 -7.45
C TRP A 618 3.55 -12.15 -8.53
N ARG A 619 3.68 -11.00 -9.20
CA ARG A 619 2.79 -10.50 -10.25
C ARG A 619 3.57 -10.24 -11.55
N PRO A 620 2.88 -10.03 -12.70
CA PRO A 620 3.54 -9.80 -13.97
C PRO A 620 4.53 -8.63 -14.00
N ASP A 621 4.31 -7.60 -13.20
CA ASP A 621 5.07 -6.35 -13.21
C ASP A 621 5.76 -6.02 -11.87
N ALA A 622 5.50 -6.81 -10.81
CA ALA A 622 6.05 -6.55 -9.48
C ALA A 622 6.12 -7.81 -8.62
N MET A 623 7.03 -7.78 -7.67
CA MET A 623 7.13 -8.72 -6.56
C MET A 623 7.13 -7.97 -5.24
N VAL A 624 6.35 -8.45 -4.26
CA VAL A 624 6.28 -7.87 -2.91
C VAL A 624 6.66 -8.95 -1.91
N PHE A 625 7.79 -8.75 -1.25
CA PHE A 625 8.31 -9.66 -0.23
C PHE A 625 7.82 -9.25 1.15
N ARG A 626 7.44 -10.24 1.97
CA ARG A 626 6.87 -10.02 3.32
C ARG A 626 7.46 -10.94 4.36
N VAL A 627 7.52 -10.43 5.59
CA VAL A 627 7.71 -11.22 6.82
C VAL A 627 6.54 -10.91 7.74
N ASP A 628 5.75 -11.92 8.12
CA ASP A 628 4.57 -11.80 8.98
C ASP A 628 3.63 -10.67 8.52
N ASP A 629 3.23 -10.67 7.24
CA ASP A 629 2.40 -9.66 6.57
C ASP A 629 3.04 -8.27 6.42
N ARG A 630 4.19 -7.99 7.02
CA ARG A 630 4.92 -6.75 6.86
C ARG A 630 5.72 -6.77 5.57
N GLU A 631 5.47 -5.80 4.67
CA GLU A 631 6.27 -5.63 3.45
C GLU A 631 7.71 -5.24 3.83
N ILE A 632 8.67 -6.03 3.37
CA ILE A 632 10.11 -5.80 3.59
C ILE A 632 10.82 -5.32 2.33
N TYR A 633 10.33 -5.72 1.16
CA TYR A 633 10.91 -5.35 -0.11
C TYR A 633 9.87 -5.36 -1.22
N ARG A 634 10.03 -4.49 -2.20
CA ARG A 634 9.27 -4.46 -3.45
C ARG A 634 10.21 -4.30 -4.61
N VAL A 635 10.06 -5.15 -5.64
CA VAL A 635 10.79 -5.07 -6.90
C VAL A 635 9.77 -4.94 -8.03
N THR A 636 9.96 -3.97 -8.92
CA THR A 636 9.10 -3.75 -10.09
C THR A 636 9.90 -3.87 -11.39
N LYS A 637 9.22 -4.09 -12.53
CA LYS A 637 9.88 -4.05 -13.86
C LYS A 637 10.65 -2.76 -14.08
N ALA A 638 10.11 -1.63 -13.62
CA ALA A 638 10.77 -0.32 -13.74
C ALA A 638 12.08 -0.25 -12.93
N MET A 639 12.12 -0.87 -11.75
CA MET A 639 13.34 -0.94 -10.93
C MET A 639 14.40 -1.83 -11.56
N VAL A 640 14.01 -2.89 -12.25
CA VAL A 640 14.92 -3.83 -12.93
C VAL A 640 15.48 -3.26 -14.23
N ALA A 641 14.68 -2.48 -14.97
CA ALA A 641 15.02 -1.99 -16.32
C ALA A 641 16.41 -1.32 -16.47
N PRO A 642 16.92 -0.52 -15.51
CA PRO A 642 18.26 0.06 -15.59
C PRO A 642 19.41 -0.97 -15.50
N TYR A 643 19.14 -2.15 -14.95
CA TYR A 643 20.15 -3.18 -14.69
C TYR A 643 20.10 -4.32 -15.71
N GLY A 644 18.92 -4.61 -16.28
CA GLY A 644 18.79 -5.69 -17.22
C GLY A 644 17.33 -6.06 -17.56
N ARG A 645 17.13 -7.26 -18.08
CA ARG A 645 15.85 -7.77 -18.52
C ARG A 645 15.05 -8.36 -17.37
N TRP A 646 13.74 -8.10 -17.32
CA TRP A 646 12.80 -8.80 -16.45
C TRP A 646 12.73 -10.28 -16.85
N ALA A 647 13.05 -11.19 -15.94
CA ALA A 647 13.18 -12.63 -16.19
C ALA A 647 12.17 -13.46 -15.37
N PHE A 648 11.00 -12.89 -15.05
CA PHE A 648 10.05 -13.49 -14.11
C PHE A 648 8.68 -13.75 -14.74
N ASP A 649 8.60 -13.84 -16.08
CA ASP A 649 7.35 -14.16 -16.80
C ASP A 649 7.34 -15.65 -17.24
N ASN A 650 7.98 -16.54 -16.46
CA ASN A 650 8.09 -17.98 -16.78
C ASN A 650 7.87 -18.82 -15.52
N PRO A 651 7.44 -20.10 -15.66
CA PRO A 651 7.18 -20.96 -14.51
C PRO A 651 8.41 -21.14 -13.62
N LYS A 652 8.18 -21.17 -12.30
CA LYS A 652 9.20 -21.42 -11.29
C LYS A 652 8.77 -22.52 -10.34
N PHE A 653 9.76 -23.25 -9.84
CA PHE A 653 9.60 -24.24 -8.79
C PHE A 653 10.16 -23.75 -7.47
N LEU A 654 9.64 -24.30 -6.39
CA LEU A 654 10.05 -23.99 -5.02
C LEU A 654 11.32 -24.72 -4.64
N ILE A 655 12.19 -24.08 -3.87
CA ILE A 655 13.40 -24.66 -3.30
C ILE A 655 13.51 -24.27 -1.83
N VAL A 656 13.92 -25.24 -0.99
CA VAL A 656 14.28 -25.00 0.42
C VAL A 656 15.57 -25.76 0.73
N ASN A 657 16.51 -25.09 1.38
CA ASN A 657 17.80 -25.68 1.77
C ASN A 657 18.40 -25.02 3.01
N LEU A 658 19.44 -25.66 3.53
CA LEU A 658 20.39 -25.10 4.48
C LEU A 658 21.80 -25.30 3.91
N ALA A 659 22.41 -24.24 3.40
CA ALA A 659 23.82 -24.23 3.04
C ALA A 659 24.68 -23.90 4.27
N LEU A 660 25.96 -24.25 4.22
CA LEU A 660 26.94 -24.05 5.29
C LEU A 660 28.15 -23.32 4.72
N GLY A 661 28.45 -22.13 5.21
CA GLY A 661 29.51 -21.28 4.67
C GLY A 661 29.32 -20.91 3.20
N GLY A 662 30.41 -20.60 2.52
CA GLY A 662 30.40 -20.19 1.12
C GLY A 662 30.71 -18.73 0.89
N GLY A 663 30.64 -18.31 -0.37
CA GLY A 663 30.99 -16.96 -0.83
C GLY A 663 30.12 -15.85 -0.21
N TYR A 664 28.80 -16.03 -0.19
CA TYR A 664 27.91 -15.03 0.38
C TYR A 664 28.10 -14.86 1.91
N PRO A 665 28.07 -15.93 2.74
CA PRO A 665 28.43 -15.78 4.15
C PRO A 665 29.82 -15.15 4.37
N ARG A 666 30.83 -15.55 3.61
CA ARG A 666 32.15 -14.92 3.68
C ARG A 666 32.11 -13.43 3.37
N GLY A 667 31.35 -13.02 2.35
CA GLY A 667 31.19 -11.62 1.99
C GLY A 667 30.59 -10.79 3.12
N VAL A 668 29.73 -11.39 3.95
CA VAL A 668 29.04 -10.72 5.06
C VAL A 668 29.89 -10.76 6.35
N ASN A 669 30.49 -11.91 6.70
CA ASN A 669 31.15 -12.13 8.00
C ASN A 669 32.69 -12.10 7.95
N GLY A 670 33.29 -12.05 6.76
CA GLY A 670 34.74 -12.00 6.56
C GLY A 670 35.49 -13.30 6.87
N THR A 671 34.83 -14.38 7.27
CA THR A 671 35.43 -15.63 7.72
C THR A 671 36.08 -16.38 6.54
N LYS A 672 37.38 -16.74 6.67
CA LYS A 672 38.11 -17.52 5.68
C LYS A 672 38.58 -18.88 6.23
N ALA A 673 38.63 -19.03 7.54
CA ALA A 673 39.11 -20.24 8.24
C ALA A 673 38.25 -20.51 9.50
N PRO A 674 38.02 -21.76 9.92
CA PRO A 674 38.59 -23.00 9.34
C PRO A 674 37.96 -23.37 8.00
N TYR A 675 36.74 -22.87 7.66
CA TYR A 675 36.07 -23.05 6.38
C TYR A 675 35.57 -21.70 5.84
N VAL A 676 35.45 -21.58 4.53
CA VAL A 676 35.02 -20.34 3.88
C VAL A 676 33.62 -19.97 4.37
N GLY A 677 33.49 -18.79 4.97
CA GLY A 677 32.23 -18.28 5.52
C GLY A 677 31.73 -18.97 6.79
N LEU A 678 32.46 -19.97 7.35
CA LEU A 678 31.99 -20.79 8.47
C LEU A 678 33.04 -20.78 9.61
N PRO A 679 32.86 -19.98 10.66
CA PRO A 679 33.80 -19.88 11.78
C PRO A 679 33.77 -21.12 12.70
N GLY A 680 34.81 -21.32 13.49
CA GLY A 680 34.96 -22.48 14.39
C GLY A 680 33.81 -22.64 15.40
N SER A 681 33.23 -21.56 15.88
CA SER A 681 32.06 -21.59 16.76
C SER A 681 30.85 -22.24 16.09
N THR A 682 30.61 -21.95 14.82
CA THR A 682 29.50 -22.56 14.07
C THR A 682 29.80 -24.00 13.67
N VAL A 683 31.08 -24.34 13.42
CA VAL A 683 31.51 -25.74 13.25
C VAL A 683 31.14 -26.56 14.49
N GLN A 684 31.42 -26.05 15.69
CA GLN A 684 31.04 -26.69 16.95
C GLN A 684 29.50 -26.81 17.07
N LEU A 685 28.77 -25.78 16.71
CA LEU A 685 27.29 -25.81 16.70
C LEU A 685 26.75 -26.94 15.81
N ILE A 686 27.33 -27.11 14.60
CA ILE A 686 26.97 -28.17 13.66
C ILE A 686 27.29 -29.57 14.25
N GLN A 687 28.44 -29.72 14.91
CA GLN A 687 28.84 -30.95 15.54
C GLN A 687 27.90 -31.38 16.67
N HIS A 688 27.21 -30.43 17.34
CA HIS A 688 26.24 -30.67 18.39
C HIS A 688 24.76 -30.65 17.88
N ASP A 689 24.54 -30.84 16.58
CA ASP A 689 23.23 -30.87 15.94
C ASP A 689 22.41 -29.56 16.06
N GLY A 690 23.06 -28.43 16.36
CA GLY A 690 22.41 -27.14 16.57
C GLY A 690 22.03 -26.38 15.28
N ALA A 691 22.48 -26.84 14.11
CA ALA A 691 22.22 -26.18 12.81
C ALA A 691 21.00 -26.79 12.11
N SER A 692 19.79 -26.36 12.48
CA SER A 692 18.56 -26.92 11.91
C SER A 692 17.56 -25.85 11.51
N VAL A 693 17.01 -25.94 10.29
CA VAL A 693 15.81 -25.24 9.81
C VAL A 693 14.60 -26.11 10.10
N LEU A 694 13.53 -25.50 10.58
CA LEU A 694 12.20 -26.11 10.66
C LEU A 694 11.25 -25.40 9.72
N VAL A 695 10.45 -26.14 8.97
CA VAL A 695 9.39 -25.63 8.12
C VAL A 695 8.06 -26.27 8.54
N ASP A 696 7.14 -25.46 9.04
CA ASP A 696 5.81 -25.89 9.48
C ASP A 696 4.92 -26.19 8.27
N TRP A 697 4.88 -25.26 7.31
CA TRP A 697 4.16 -25.46 6.07
C TRP A 697 4.74 -24.61 4.93
N ILE A 698 4.46 -25.04 3.69
CA ILE A 698 4.68 -24.29 2.46
C ILE A 698 3.37 -24.25 1.68
N ARG A 699 3.00 -23.07 1.18
CA ARG A 699 1.76 -22.84 0.43
C ARG A 699 2.01 -21.97 -0.78
N VAL A 700 1.38 -22.34 -1.90
CA VAL A 700 1.25 -21.46 -3.07
C VAL A 700 -0.23 -21.22 -3.35
N THR A 701 -0.59 -19.95 -3.49
CA THR A 701 -1.94 -19.55 -3.88
C THR A 701 -1.89 -18.73 -5.16
N GLN A 702 -2.93 -18.85 -5.97
CA GLN A 702 -3.15 -18.00 -7.15
C GLN A 702 -4.52 -17.33 -7.05
N GLU A 703 -4.59 -16.07 -7.44
CA GLU A 703 -5.87 -15.44 -7.72
C GLU A 703 -6.45 -16.09 -8.98
N ASP A 704 -7.74 -16.36 -9.01
CA ASP A 704 -8.39 -16.88 -10.23
C ASP A 704 -8.39 -15.75 -11.27
N VAL A 705 -7.37 -15.76 -12.12
CA VAL A 705 -7.38 -14.97 -13.36
C VAL A 705 -8.30 -15.74 -14.32
N ARG A 706 -9.57 -15.35 -14.39
CA ARG A 706 -10.48 -15.77 -15.45
C ARG A 706 -10.58 -14.72 -16.53
#